data_38fa5fd88a726d160710a19378b71175
#
_entry.id   38fa5fd88a726d160710a19378b71175
#
_cell.length_a   1.000
_cell.length_b   1.000
_cell.length_c   1.000
_cell.angle_alpha   90.00
_cell.angle_beta   90.00
_cell.angle_gamma   90.00
#
_symmetry.space_group_name_H-M   'P 1'
#
loop_
_entity.id
_entity.type
_entity.pdbx_description
1 polymer ?
#
loop_
_entity_poly.entity_id
_entity_poly.type
_entity_poly.pdbx_seq_one_letter_code
_entity_poly.pdbx_strand_id
1 'polypeptide(L)'
;MVTIDLSQFSNITEANEKIREYGRDNQSVEIINPDARHNIGVGLVDPITVKIKGSAGYFCGGLTDGAHFEIENNVGWAAGDNIYNGTVVVGGNAGAIAGVGLRGGEVVIRGNMGSRAGQIMKEGTLCCGGNAAFMAGYMMYGGRIIILGDAAEKVGQDMSAGEIFVGGQIENLGNDAEIVDLAPGDLDSIKEFLHRYDLKFEGTFTKVVNAGKKLRYKSQEPRHRPQPFFIHSKSSSYWNAKVQEDIWIKGEVGRYRIRGYGASKPVPHLNDIAFAKSISHVKASSSALDGVNLRTQIGGRYGAKPLDLSMPVMIAPMSFGALSRSVKIALARASRLSGISENTGEGGMLDEQREEADQLIFQMLSGRLGWNVKDMQRADAIEIYISQGAKPGLGGQLMAKKVTPELAAIRGIPVGIDLRSPSRHPDVLGADDLVIKMDELREAVAHKVPLGIKMGAGRVKDDIKIAYKDGFDFVELDGLQGSTGAASTEVLENVGIPTISAIQEAVDGLREINAADDMHLVLMGGIKDGVDAVKMLALGAHCVSVGTAAIIAGGCIACMQCHVGSCPVGIATQDKEHEARYDIDRQANNMHRFFESMRWQMAAITKALGYDDVHKVSREDLVALTPEAADITGLPYAPQHQDHVHPDDDLSTLSRKAG
;
A
#
# COMPACT_ATOMS: atom_id res chain seq x y z
N MET A 1 -18.62 -21.59 -28.44
CA MET A 1 -18.15 -20.18 -28.32
C MET A 1 -19.38 -19.31 -28.34
N VAL A 2 -19.54 -18.46 -27.34
CA VAL A 2 -20.70 -17.55 -27.23
C VAL A 2 -20.26 -16.16 -27.71
N THR A 3 -21.12 -15.46 -28.47
CA THR A 3 -20.80 -14.12 -28.94
C THR A 3 -21.36 -13.08 -27.98
N ILE A 4 -20.54 -12.13 -27.58
CA ILE A 4 -20.88 -10.94 -26.80
C ILE A 4 -20.68 -9.72 -27.69
N ASP A 5 -21.76 -8.99 -27.98
CA ASP A 5 -21.69 -7.72 -28.70
C ASP A 5 -21.56 -6.56 -27.70
N LEU A 6 -20.36 -5.96 -27.61
CA LEU A 6 -20.11 -4.89 -26.64
C LEU A 6 -20.93 -3.62 -26.91
N SER A 7 -21.43 -3.43 -28.12
CA SER A 7 -22.30 -2.28 -28.41
C SER A 7 -23.64 -2.31 -27.65
N GLN A 8 -24.05 -3.48 -27.16
CA GLN A 8 -25.28 -3.68 -26.41
C GLN A 8 -25.14 -3.37 -24.90
N PHE A 9 -23.92 -3.12 -24.41
CA PHE A 9 -23.65 -2.85 -23.01
C PHE A 9 -23.29 -1.38 -22.78
N SER A 10 -23.93 -0.75 -21.80
CA SER A 10 -23.68 0.64 -21.44
C SER A 10 -22.31 0.82 -20.79
N ASN A 11 -21.83 -0.19 -20.06
CA ASN A 11 -20.55 -0.20 -19.35
C ASN A 11 -19.83 -1.56 -19.54
N ILE A 12 -18.55 -1.59 -19.20
CA ILE A 12 -17.73 -2.81 -19.35
C ILE A 12 -18.02 -3.83 -18.26
N THR A 13 -18.49 -3.41 -17.09
CA THR A 13 -18.76 -4.26 -15.93
C THR A 13 -19.78 -5.34 -16.27
N GLU A 14 -20.90 -4.97 -16.89
CA GLU A 14 -21.95 -5.91 -17.29
C GLU A 14 -21.42 -6.96 -18.28
N ALA A 15 -20.55 -6.54 -19.22
CA ALA A 15 -19.94 -7.46 -20.17
C ALA A 15 -18.94 -8.41 -19.46
N ASN A 16 -18.12 -7.89 -18.55
CA ASN A 16 -17.17 -8.68 -17.78
C ASN A 16 -17.88 -9.69 -16.85
N GLU A 17 -19.03 -9.34 -16.27
CA GLU A 17 -19.87 -10.28 -15.51
C GLU A 17 -20.31 -11.44 -16.38
N LYS A 18 -20.76 -11.17 -17.63
CA LYS A 18 -21.12 -12.24 -18.59
C LYS A 18 -19.92 -13.10 -18.98
N ILE A 19 -18.75 -12.51 -19.20
CA ILE A 19 -17.54 -13.27 -19.48
C ILE A 19 -17.20 -14.21 -18.31
N ARG A 20 -17.31 -13.72 -17.06
CA ARG A 20 -17.09 -14.54 -15.85
C ARG A 20 -18.14 -15.66 -15.72
N GLU A 21 -19.42 -15.40 -16.05
CA GLU A 21 -20.46 -16.43 -16.07
C GLU A 21 -20.11 -17.55 -17.04
N TYR A 22 -19.76 -17.21 -18.29
CA TYR A 22 -19.37 -18.20 -19.31
C TYR A 22 -18.07 -18.93 -18.94
N GLY A 23 -17.11 -18.26 -18.30
CA GLY A 23 -15.88 -18.88 -17.81
C GLY A 23 -16.16 -19.99 -16.80
N ARG A 24 -17.03 -19.75 -15.83
CA ARG A 24 -17.46 -20.77 -14.84
C ARG A 24 -18.13 -21.97 -15.50
N ASP A 25 -18.80 -21.76 -16.64
CA ASP A 25 -19.44 -22.81 -17.44
C ASP A 25 -18.48 -23.45 -18.46
N ASN A 26 -17.18 -23.15 -18.43
CA ASN A 26 -16.16 -23.59 -19.38
C ASN A 26 -16.49 -23.25 -20.85
N GLN A 27 -17.16 -22.12 -21.08
CA GLN A 27 -17.53 -21.67 -22.42
C GLN A 27 -16.59 -20.56 -22.90
N SER A 28 -16.02 -20.74 -24.11
CA SER A 28 -15.26 -19.69 -24.77
C SER A 28 -16.16 -18.57 -25.32
N VAL A 29 -15.64 -17.34 -25.33
CA VAL A 29 -16.37 -16.13 -25.71
C VAL A 29 -15.72 -15.46 -26.92
N GLU A 30 -16.55 -15.02 -27.88
CA GLU A 30 -16.13 -14.11 -28.94
C GLU A 30 -16.76 -12.73 -28.73
N ILE A 31 -15.93 -11.71 -28.62
CA ILE A 31 -16.32 -10.31 -28.41
C ILE A 31 -16.32 -9.61 -29.78
N ILE A 32 -17.44 -9.02 -30.15
CA ILE A 32 -17.58 -8.18 -31.35
C ILE A 32 -17.88 -6.73 -30.94
N ASN A 33 -17.56 -5.77 -31.84
CA ASN A 33 -17.72 -4.34 -31.61
C ASN A 33 -17.03 -3.87 -30.30
N PRO A 34 -15.74 -4.21 -30.07
CA PRO A 34 -15.05 -3.87 -28.82
C PRO A 34 -14.80 -2.37 -28.65
N ASP A 35 -14.78 -1.60 -29.74
CA ASP A 35 -14.63 -0.13 -29.78
C ASP A 35 -13.47 0.39 -28.87
N ALA A 36 -12.38 -0.34 -28.82
CA ALA A 36 -11.22 -0.08 -27.95
C ALA A 36 -11.58 0.19 -26.48
N ARG A 37 -12.65 -0.41 -25.96
CA ARG A 37 -13.02 -0.29 -24.54
C ARG A 37 -11.91 -0.80 -23.64
N HIS A 38 -11.75 -0.13 -22.49
CA HIS A 38 -10.79 -0.50 -21.45
C HIS A 38 -11.30 -1.68 -20.62
N ASN A 39 -10.42 -2.34 -19.89
CA ASN A 39 -10.70 -3.35 -18.87
C ASN A 39 -11.47 -4.59 -19.38
N ILE A 40 -11.37 -4.92 -20.67
CA ILE A 40 -12.03 -6.13 -21.20
C ILE A 40 -11.37 -7.37 -20.57
N GLY A 41 -12.17 -8.18 -19.86
CA GLY A 41 -11.75 -9.44 -19.28
C GLY A 41 -10.77 -9.33 -18.12
N VAL A 42 -10.77 -8.20 -17.37
CA VAL A 42 -9.96 -8.04 -16.16
C VAL A 42 -10.45 -8.95 -15.04
N GLY A 43 -9.52 -9.55 -14.31
CA GLY A 43 -9.81 -10.32 -13.10
C GLY A 43 -10.38 -11.72 -13.35
N LEU A 44 -10.20 -12.30 -14.54
CA LEU A 44 -10.62 -13.66 -14.84
C LEU A 44 -9.68 -14.69 -14.19
N VAL A 45 -10.26 -15.62 -13.46
CA VAL A 45 -9.53 -16.71 -12.77
C VAL A 45 -9.91 -18.10 -13.28
N ASP A 46 -10.84 -18.18 -14.22
CA ASP A 46 -11.27 -19.40 -14.86
C ASP A 46 -10.51 -19.62 -16.20
N PRO A 47 -10.24 -20.86 -16.61
CA PRO A 47 -9.59 -21.17 -17.87
C PRO A 47 -10.54 -20.96 -19.06
N ILE A 48 -10.70 -19.71 -19.47
CA ILE A 48 -11.58 -19.31 -20.57
C ILE A 48 -10.75 -18.79 -21.74
N THR A 49 -11.22 -19.01 -22.98
CA THR A 49 -10.71 -18.33 -24.18
C THR A 49 -11.62 -17.17 -24.55
N VAL A 50 -11.04 -15.98 -24.67
CA VAL A 50 -11.71 -14.74 -25.05
C VAL A 50 -11.11 -14.26 -26.39
N LYS A 51 -11.91 -14.30 -27.46
CA LYS A 51 -11.50 -13.77 -28.79
C LYS A 51 -12.13 -12.41 -28.99
N ILE A 52 -11.30 -11.40 -29.32
CA ILE A 52 -11.74 -10.02 -29.51
C ILE A 52 -11.59 -9.65 -30.99
N LYS A 53 -12.72 -9.42 -31.68
CA LYS A 53 -12.78 -9.01 -33.07
C LYS A 53 -12.64 -7.50 -33.20
N GLY A 54 -11.40 -7.04 -33.30
CA GLY A 54 -11.05 -5.63 -33.37
C GLY A 54 -9.95 -5.24 -32.40
N SER A 55 -9.95 -3.99 -31.94
CA SER A 55 -8.98 -3.45 -30.98
C SER A 55 -9.55 -3.37 -29.58
N ALA A 56 -8.72 -3.60 -28.57
CA ALA A 56 -9.08 -3.39 -27.17
C ALA A 56 -8.32 -2.18 -26.58
N GLY A 57 -8.87 -1.58 -25.51
CA GLY A 57 -8.29 -0.45 -24.81
C GLY A 57 -7.24 -0.85 -23.77
N TYR A 58 -7.14 -0.07 -22.70
CA TYR A 58 -6.18 -0.26 -21.61
C TYR A 58 -6.55 -1.48 -20.76
N PHE A 59 -5.56 -2.12 -20.15
CA PHE A 59 -5.69 -3.23 -19.22
C PHE A 59 -6.45 -4.46 -19.74
N CYS A 60 -6.54 -4.64 -21.06
CA CYS A 60 -7.17 -5.83 -21.64
C CYS A 60 -6.46 -7.09 -21.16
N GLY A 61 -7.23 -8.05 -20.60
CA GLY A 61 -6.71 -9.29 -20.02
C GLY A 61 -5.82 -9.12 -18.81
N GLY A 62 -5.91 -7.95 -18.12
CA GLY A 62 -5.14 -7.68 -16.90
C GLY A 62 -5.62 -8.45 -15.69
N LEU A 63 -4.73 -8.66 -14.71
CA LEU A 63 -5.02 -9.31 -13.43
C LEU A 63 -5.74 -10.65 -13.59
N THR A 64 -5.26 -11.51 -14.51
CA THR A 64 -5.88 -12.81 -14.81
C THR A 64 -5.02 -13.99 -14.38
N ASP A 65 -5.65 -15.12 -14.12
CA ASP A 65 -4.99 -16.37 -13.78
C ASP A 65 -5.65 -17.56 -14.50
N GLY A 66 -5.13 -17.90 -15.68
CA GLY A 66 -5.57 -19.05 -16.49
C GLY A 66 -6.37 -18.70 -17.75
N ALA A 67 -6.77 -17.44 -17.96
CA ALA A 67 -7.50 -17.03 -19.15
C ALA A 67 -6.59 -16.85 -20.38
N HIS A 68 -7.16 -17.07 -21.58
CA HIS A 68 -6.48 -16.95 -22.87
C HIS A 68 -7.17 -15.93 -23.75
N PHE A 69 -6.45 -14.88 -24.15
CA PHE A 69 -6.96 -13.80 -25.00
C PHE A 69 -6.35 -13.84 -26.39
N GLU A 70 -7.18 -13.73 -27.42
CA GLU A 70 -6.79 -13.52 -28.82
C GLU A 70 -7.40 -12.21 -29.31
N ILE A 71 -6.59 -11.17 -29.48
CA ILE A 71 -7.03 -9.85 -29.94
C ILE A 71 -6.61 -9.68 -31.42
N GLU A 72 -7.57 -9.42 -32.27
CA GLU A 72 -7.34 -9.38 -33.72
C GLU A 72 -6.44 -8.19 -34.14
N ASN A 73 -6.65 -7.01 -33.57
CA ASN A 73 -5.94 -5.79 -33.94
C ASN A 73 -5.02 -5.28 -32.79
N ASN A 74 -5.12 -3.99 -32.45
CA ASN A 74 -4.25 -3.34 -31.48
C ASN A 74 -4.82 -3.39 -30.06
N VAL A 75 -3.93 -3.18 -29.07
CA VAL A 75 -4.31 -2.98 -27.67
C VAL A 75 -3.70 -1.70 -27.12
N GLY A 76 -4.37 -1.13 -26.11
CA GLY A 76 -3.91 0.04 -25.38
C GLY A 76 -2.76 -0.25 -24.40
N TRP A 77 -2.65 0.59 -23.38
CA TRP A 77 -1.64 0.46 -22.32
C TRP A 77 -1.90 -0.76 -21.43
N ALA A 78 -0.83 -1.31 -20.86
CA ALA A 78 -0.87 -2.37 -19.86
C ALA A 78 -1.67 -3.61 -20.29
N ALA A 79 -1.69 -3.95 -21.58
CA ALA A 79 -2.24 -5.23 -22.01
C ALA A 79 -1.53 -6.38 -21.30
N GLY A 80 -2.29 -7.31 -20.72
CA GLY A 80 -1.74 -8.40 -19.94
C GLY A 80 -1.06 -7.96 -18.64
N ASP A 81 -1.57 -6.89 -17.99
CA ASP A 81 -1.10 -6.45 -16.68
C ASP A 81 -1.13 -7.57 -15.66
N ASN A 82 0.01 -7.86 -15.05
CA ASN A 82 0.14 -8.75 -13.89
C ASN A 82 -0.51 -10.13 -14.06
N ILE A 83 -0.48 -10.70 -15.28
CA ILE A 83 -0.97 -12.07 -15.53
C ILE A 83 -0.19 -13.06 -14.66
N TYR A 84 -0.91 -13.98 -14.02
CA TYR A 84 -0.32 -15.05 -13.23
C TYR A 84 -0.10 -16.31 -14.10
N ASN A 85 -1.13 -16.75 -14.81
CA ASN A 85 -1.10 -17.79 -15.82
C ASN A 85 -2.04 -17.43 -16.97
N GLY A 86 -1.83 -18.04 -18.12
CA GLY A 86 -2.63 -17.82 -19.32
C GLY A 86 -1.85 -17.09 -20.42
N THR A 87 -2.56 -16.58 -21.42
CA THR A 87 -1.93 -15.94 -22.57
C THR A 87 -2.70 -14.72 -23.04
N VAL A 88 -1.99 -13.71 -23.55
CA VAL A 88 -2.55 -12.59 -24.30
C VAL A 88 -1.82 -12.49 -25.62
N VAL A 89 -2.52 -12.78 -26.72
CA VAL A 89 -1.98 -12.73 -28.09
C VAL A 89 -2.63 -11.56 -28.83
N VAL A 90 -1.83 -10.60 -29.27
CA VAL A 90 -2.25 -9.39 -29.96
C VAL A 90 -1.81 -9.44 -31.42
N GLY A 91 -2.75 -9.35 -32.36
CA GLY A 91 -2.49 -9.40 -33.80
C GLY A 91 -1.80 -8.14 -34.34
N GLY A 92 -1.99 -6.99 -33.70
CA GLY A 92 -1.40 -5.70 -34.05
C GLY A 92 -0.33 -5.23 -33.05
N ASN A 93 -0.36 -3.93 -32.72
CA ASN A 93 0.56 -3.27 -31.80
C ASN A 93 -0.01 -3.20 -30.39
N ALA A 94 0.88 -3.08 -29.40
CA ALA A 94 0.52 -2.77 -28.02
C ALA A 94 1.03 -1.39 -27.60
N GLY A 95 0.27 -0.72 -26.75
CA GLY A 95 0.66 0.54 -26.11
C GLY A 95 1.81 0.37 -25.13
N ALA A 96 2.05 1.41 -24.31
CA ALA A 96 3.11 1.38 -23.29
C ALA A 96 2.81 0.32 -22.21
N ILE A 97 3.87 -0.12 -21.52
CA ILE A 97 3.85 -1.04 -20.39
C ILE A 97 3.12 -2.37 -20.64
N ALA A 98 3.07 -2.86 -21.88
CA ALA A 98 2.57 -4.21 -22.16
C ALA A 98 3.30 -5.26 -21.31
N GLY A 99 2.58 -6.22 -20.71
CA GLY A 99 3.16 -7.23 -19.83
C GLY A 99 3.77 -6.67 -18.53
N VAL A 100 3.34 -5.48 -18.09
CA VAL A 100 3.82 -4.90 -16.82
C VAL A 100 3.49 -5.83 -15.65
N GLY A 101 4.48 -6.06 -14.79
CA GLY A 101 4.29 -6.91 -13.61
C GLY A 101 4.01 -8.38 -13.88
N LEU A 102 4.15 -8.86 -15.11
CA LEU A 102 3.90 -10.25 -15.49
C LEU A 102 4.54 -11.24 -14.51
N ARG A 103 3.76 -12.15 -13.95
CA ARG A 103 4.20 -13.13 -12.93
C ARG A 103 4.34 -14.54 -13.48
N GLY A 104 3.79 -14.80 -14.62
CA GLY A 104 3.81 -16.07 -15.36
C GLY A 104 3.05 -15.90 -16.66
N GLY A 105 2.74 -16.99 -17.34
CA GLY A 105 2.03 -16.92 -18.61
C GLY A 105 2.82 -16.26 -19.74
N GLU A 106 2.12 -15.86 -20.78
CA GLU A 106 2.75 -15.39 -22.03
C GLU A 106 1.96 -14.20 -22.63
N VAL A 107 2.68 -13.13 -22.97
CA VAL A 107 2.13 -11.99 -23.72
C VAL A 107 2.84 -11.88 -25.06
N VAL A 108 2.10 -11.99 -26.15
CA VAL A 108 2.64 -12.01 -27.51
C VAL A 108 2.05 -10.88 -28.34
N ILE A 109 2.87 -9.94 -28.75
CA ILE A 109 2.52 -8.80 -29.58
C ILE A 109 3.12 -9.05 -30.97
N ARG A 110 2.29 -9.24 -32.00
CA ARG A 110 2.79 -9.52 -33.36
C ARG A 110 3.40 -8.28 -34.03
N GLY A 111 2.95 -7.09 -33.68
CA GLY A 111 3.49 -5.80 -34.10
C GLY A 111 4.52 -5.23 -33.13
N ASN A 112 4.51 -3.91 -32.99
CA ASN A 112 5.41 -3.17 -32.10
C ASN A 112 4.83 -3.06 -30.69
N MET A 113 5.70 -2.89 -29.71
CA MET A 113 5.31 -2.58 -28.33
C MET A 113 5.85 -1.22 -27.85
N GLY A 114 5.02 -0.52 -27.07
CA GLY A 114 5.33 0.80 -26.54
C GLY A 114 6.41 0.81 -25.48
N SER A 115 6.63 1.98 -24.88
CA SER A 115 7.68 2.20 -23.87
C SER A 115 7.45 1.38 -22.60
N ARG A 116 8.54 1.00 -21.96
CA ARG A 116 8.58 0.29 -20.68
C ARG A 116 7.84 -1.06 -20.68
N ALA A 117 7.73 -1.71 -21.84
CA ALA A 117 7.17 -3.06 -21.94
C ALA A 117 7.94 -4.03 -21.04
N GLY A 118 7.24 -4.92 -20.33
CA GLY A 118 7.83 -5.81 -19.34
C GLY A 118 8.36 -5.11 -18.08
N GLN A 119 7.95 -3.87 -17.81
CA GLN A 119 8.33 -3.16 -16.58
C GLN A 119 7.96 -3.97 -15.34
N ILE A 120 8.90 -4.10 -14.37
CA ILE A 120 8.74 -4.88 -13.12
C ILE A 120 8.26 -6.33 -13.33
N MET A 121 8.46 -6.89 -14.52
CA MET A 121 8.18 -8.29 -14.84
C MET A 121 8.96 -9.22 -13.89
N LYS A 122 8.35 -10.33 -13.48
CA LYS A 122 8.89 -11.25 -12.49
C LYS A 122 9.15 -12.64 -13.06
N GLU A 123 8.26 -13.10 -13.93
CA GLU A 123 8.32 -14.41 -14.54
C GLU A 123 7.54 -14.40 -15.88
N GLY A 124 7.44 -15.52 -16.58
CA GLY A 124 6.73 -15.64 -17.86
C GLY A 124 7.52 -15.12 -19.06
N THR A 125 6.84 -14.98 -20.21
CA THR A 125 7.45 -14.52 -21.45
C THR A 125 6.65 -13.41 -22.11
N LEU A 126 7.32 -12.28 -22.41
CA LEU A 126 6.79 -11.21 -23.24
C LEU A 126 7.51 -11.26 -24.59
N CYS A 127 6.75 -11.39 -25.69
CA CYS A 127 7.32 -11.43 -27.04
C CYS A 127 6.78 -10.29 -27.91
N CYS A 128 7.66 -9.66 -28.67
CA CYS A 128 7.37 -8.60 -29.63
C CYS A 128 7.84 -9.02 -31.03
N GLY A 129 6.94 -9.10 -32.00
CA GLY A 129 7.24 -9.42 -33.41
C GLY A 129 7.86 -8.26 -34.18
N GLY A 130 7.71 -7.03 -33.70
CA GLY A 130 8.29 -5.81 -34.24
C GLY A 130 9.31 -5.18 -33.30
N ASN A 131 9.29 -3.84 -33.22
CA ASN A 131 10.23 -3.06 -32.43
C ASN A 131 9.69 -2.78 -31.02
N ALA A 132 10.60 -2.64 -30.05
CA ALA A 132 10.32 -2.21 -28.69
C ALA A 132 10.78 -0.75 -28.47
N ALA A 133 9.92 0.06 -27.88
CA ALA A 133 10.26 1.44 -27.56
C ALA A 133 11.09 1.56 -26.27
N PHE A 134 11.26 2.75 -25.77
CA PHE A 134 12.09 3.17 -24.65
C PHE A 134 11.93 2.31 -23.38
N MET A 135 13.04 1.89 -22.75
CA MET A 135 13.12 1.18 -21.47
C MET A 135 12.42 -0.20 -21.43
N ALA A 136 12.49 -1.01 -22.49
CA ALA A 136 12.03 -2.41 -22.40
C ALA A 136 12.73 -3.14 -21.25
N GLY A 137 11.97 -3.84 -20.38
CA GLY A 137 12.48 -4.55 -19.21
C GLY A 137 12.90 -3.65 -18.03
N TYR A 138 12.35 -2.42 -17.93
CA TYR A 138 12.67 -1.51 -16.82
C TYR A 138 12.34 -2.12 -15.45
N MET A 139 13.32 -2.14 -14.53
CA MET A 139 13.20 -2.75 -13.19
C MET A 139 12.71 -4.20 -13.19
N MET A 140 13.01 -4.97 -14.22
CA MET A 140 12.67 -6.39 -14.35
C MET A 140 13.32 -7.21 -13.22
N TYR A 141 12.55 -8.09 -12.59
CA TYR A 141 13.00 -9.00 -11.52
C TYR A 141 13.22 -10.43 -12.00
N GLY A 142 12.73 -10.78 -13.18
CA GLY A 142 12.81 -12.12 -13.74
C GLY A 142 11.99 -12.26 -15.02
N GLY A 143 11.86 -13.48 -15.53
CA GLY A 143 11.18 -13.77 -16.78
C GLY A 143 12.00 -13.48 -18.03
N ARG A 144 11.35 -13.51 -19.18
CA ARG A 144 12.01 -13.40 -20.49
C ARG A 144 11.28 -12.43 -21.41
N ILE A 145 12.04 -11.52 -22.04
CA ILE A 145 11.55 -10.64 -23.11
C ILE A 145 12.22 -11.03 -24.42
N ILE A 146 11.44 -11.24 -25.48
CA ILE A 146 11.93 -11.55 -26.85
C ILE A 146 11.45 -10.44 -27.78
N ILE A 147 12.39 -9.73 -28.42
CA ILE A 147 12.12 -8.65 -29.37
C ILE A 147 12.71 -9.07 -30.71
N LEU A 148 11.86 -9.26 -31.73
CA LEU A 148 12.35 -9.70 -33.06
C LEU A 148 12.93 -8.54 -33.87
N GLY A 149 12.48 -7.31 -33.65
CA GLY A 149 12.99 -6.09 -34.25
C GLY A 149 14.01 -5.36 -33.39
N ASP A 150 14.04 -4.03 -33.52
CA ASP A 150 14.94 -3.14 -32.82
C ASP A 150 14.44 -2.82 -31.41
N ALA A 151 15.37 -2.53 -30.51
CA ALA A 151 15.08 -2.02 -29.16
C ALA A 151 15.68 -0.62 -29.01
N ALA A 152 14.84 0.33 -28.60
CA ALA A 152 15.24 1.72 -28.37
C ALA A 152 16.11 1.88 -27.10
N GLU A 153 16.22 3.09 -26.58
CA GLU A 153 17.10 3.44 -25.47
C GLU A 153 16.80 2.73 -24.15
N LYS A 154 17.85 2.49 -23.37
CA LYS A 154 17.84 2.03 -21.96
C LYS A 154 17.20 0.67 -21.75
N VAL A 155 17.52 -0.29 -22.64
CA VAL A 155 17.09 -1.68 -22.49
C VAL A 155 17.62 -2.26 -21.17
N GLY A 156 16.74 -2.87 -20.37
CA GLY A 156 17.07 -3.45 -19.08
C GLY A 156 17.47 -2.45 -17.98
N GLN A 157 17.04 -1.17 -18.10
CA GLN A 157 17.33 -0.16 -17.06
C GLN A 157 16.89 -0.63 -15.68
N ASP A 158 17.79 -0.60 -14.69
CA ASP A 158 17.57 -0.99 -13.30
C ASP A 158 17.07 -2.45 -13.12
N MET A 159 17.25 -3.32 -14.11
CA MET A 159 16.87 -4.74 -13.98
C MET A 159 17.65 -5.43 -12.86
N SER A 160 17.01 -6.36 -12.18
CA SER A 160 17.62 -7.13 -11.09
C SER A 160 17.91 -8.58 -11.49
N ALA A 161 17.11 -9.13 -12.39
CA ALA A 161 17.29 -10.45 -13.01
C ALA A 161 16.43 -10.56 -14.27
N GLY A 162 16.38 -11.74 -14.90
CA GLY A 162 15.69 -11.99 -16.15
C GLY A 162 16.58 -11.83 -17.36
N GLU A 163 16.02 -12.12 -18.54
CA GLU A 163 16.73 -12.17 -19.82
C GLU A 163 15.96 -11.40 -20.90
N ILE A 164 16.68 -10.59 -21.68
CA ILE A 164 16.10 -9.87 -22.83
C ILE A 164 16.87 -10.31 -24.08
N PHE A 165 16.17 -10.79 -25.09
CA PHE A 165 16.72 -11.22 -26.37
C PHE A 165 16.25 -10.27 -27.47
N VAL A 166 17.20 -9.64 -28.16
CA VAL A 166 16.91 -8.64 -29.21
C VAL A 166 17.48 -9.14 -30.54
N GLY A 167 16.61 -9.29 -31.53
CA GLY A 167 16.97 -9.75 -32.89
C GLY A 167 17.48 -8.65 -33.80
N GLY A 168 17.12 -7.37 -33.52
CA GLY A 168 17.58 -6.19 -34.25
C GLY A 168 18.69 -5.44 -33.53
N GLN A 169 18.74 -4.12 -33.75
CA GLN A 169 19.72 -3.23 -33.13
C GLN A 169 19.22 -2.82 -31.72
N ILE A 170 20.18 -2.66 -30.80
CA ILE A 170 19.94 -2.05 -29.47
C ILE A 170 20.53 -0.64 -29.50
N GLU A 171 19.72 0.41 -29.31
CA GLU A 171 20.21 1.77 -29.32
C GLU A 171 21.19 2.04 -28.17
N ASN A 172 20.82 1.71 -26.94
CA ASN A 172 21.72 1.64 -25.78
C ASN A 172 21.12 0.79 -24.64
N LEU A 173 21.98 0.39 -23.71
CA LEU A 173 21.61 -0.38 -22.52
C LEU A 173 21.27 0.54 -21.35
N GLY A 174 20.46 0.03 -20.43
CA GLY A 174 20.26 0.60 -19.10
C GLY A 174 21.49 0.44 -18.19
N ASN A 175 21.52 1.15 -17.06
CA ASN A 175 22.69 1.23 -16.17
C ASN A 175 23.11 -0.12 -15.54
N ASP A 176 22.18 -1.03 -15.32
CA ASP A 176 22.42 -2.32 -14.67
C ASP A 176 22.28 -3.50 -15.64
N ALA A 177 22.40 -3.24 -16.94
CA ALA A 177 22.31 -4.25 -18.00
C ALA A 177 23.64 -4.45 -18.72
N GLU A 178 23.92 -5.68 -19.16
CA GLU A 178 25.07 -6.01 -19.98
C GLU A 178 24.72 -7.06 -21.03
N ILE A 179 25.45 -7.05 -22.14
CA ILE A 179 25.35 -8.05 -23.19
C ILE A 179 26.23 -9.25 -22.82
N VAL A 180 25.69 -10.46 -22.98
CA VAL A 180 26.38 -11.71 -22.77
C VAL A 180 26.19 -12.64 -23.97
N ASP A 181 27.04 -13.66 -24.08
CA ASP A 181 26.86 -14.72 -25.06
C ASP A 181 25.60 -15.53 -24.79
N LEU A 182 25.00 -16.06 -25.84
CA LEU A 182 23.87 -16.99 -25.73
C LEU A 182 24.31 -18.27 -25.02
N ALA A 183 23.53 -18.70 -24.06
CA ALA A 183 23.73 -19.98 -23.39
C ALA A 183 23.30 -21.16 -24.32
N PRO A 184 23.86 -22.36 -24.13
CA PRO A 184 23.36 -23.55 -24.80
C PRO A 184 21.88 -23.75 -24.54
N GLY A 185 21.06 -23.87 -25.61
CA GLY A 185 19.61 -24.06 -25.52
C GLY A 185 18.78 -22.77 -25.59
N ASP A 186 19.36 -21.57 -25.44
CA ASP A 186 18.61 -20.30 -25.57
C ASP A 186 17.89 -20.23 -26.93
N LEU A 187 18.61 -20.45 -28.03
CA LEU A 187 18.04 -20.38 -29.37
C LEU A 187 16.97 -21.44 -29.63
N ASP A 188 17.15 -22.64 -29.13
CA ASP A 188 16.16 -23.72 -29.29
C ASP A 188 14.88 -23.40 -28.54
N SER A 189 15.01 -22.94 -27.33
CA SER A 189 13.88 -22.49 -26.51
C SER A 189 13.11 -21.32 -27.14
N ILE A 190 13.82 -20.33 -27.70
CA ILE A 190 13.22 -19.21 -28.43
C ILE A 190 12.53 -19.71 -29.71
N LYS A 191 13.16 -20.55 -30.50
CA LYS A 191 12.57 -21.10 -31.73
C LYS A 191 11.29 -21.89 -31.45
N GLU A 192 11.29 -22.73 -30.40
CA GLU A 192 10.12 -23.47 -29.98
C GLU A 192 8.95 -22.50 -29.61
N PHE A 193 9.25 -21.45 -28.84
CA PHE A 193 8.30 -20.42 -28.50
C PHE A 193 7.75 -19.72 -29.75
N LEU A 194 8.60 -19.25 -30.64
CA LEU A 194 8.20 -18.57 -31.89
C LEU A 194 7.35 -19.46 -32.80
N HIS A 195 7.70 -20.75 -32.91
CA HIS A 195 6.93 -21.71 -33.69
C HIS A 195 5.50 -21.89 -33.13
N ARG A 196 5.36 -21.96 -31.83
CA ARG A 196 4.04 -22.10 -31.16
C ARG A 196 3.08 -20.95 -31.49
N TYR A 197 3.62 -19.74 -31.71
CA TYR A 197 2.83 -18.54 -32.03
C TYR A 197 2.89 -18.13 -33.52
N ASP A 198 3.42 -19.00 -34.39
CA ASP A 198 3.58 -18.71 -35.83
C ASP A 198 4.33 -17.38 -36.09
N LEU A 199 5.40 -17.12 -35.33
CA LEU A 199 6.29 -15.99 -35.50
C LEU A 199 7.54 -16.45 -36.24
N LYS A 200 7.91 -15.74 -37.33
CA LYS A 200 9.10 -16.07 -38.16
C LYS A 200 10.23 -15.11 -37.83
N PHE A 201 11.41 -15.66 -37.61
CA PHE A 201 12.65 -14.91 -37.42
C PHE A 201 13.84 -15.69 -37.95
N GLU A 202 14.64 -15.06 -38.82
CA GLU A 202 15.80 -15.66 -39.49
C GLU A 202 17.11 -14.92 -39.11
N GLY A 203 17.19 -14.37 -37.91
CA GLY A 203 18.35 -13.63 -37.43
C GLY A 203 19.10 -14.33 -36.31
N THR A 204 19.99 -13.56 -35.69
CA THR A 204 20.67 -13.89 -34.44
C THR A 204 20.15 -12.97 -33.34
N PHE A 205 20.19 -13.43 -32.09
CA PHE A 205 19.79 -12.61 -30.94
C PHE A 205 20.99 -12.07 -30.17
N THR A 206 20.88 -10.84 -29.72
CA THR A 206 21.73 -10.27 -28.68
C THR A 206 21.06 -10.51 -27.35
N LYS A 207 21.75 -11.17 -26.41
CA LYS A 207 21.23 -11.44 -25.05
C LYS A 207 21.68 -10.37 -24.09
N VAL A 208 20.70 -9.79 -23.35
CA VAL A 208 20.91 -8.78 -22.32
C VAL A 208 20.47 -9.34 -20.98
N VAL A 209 21.32 -9.20 -19.97
CA VAL A 209 21.09 -9.66 -18.60
C VAL A 209 21.49 -8.59 -17.59
N ASN A 210 21.17 -8.83 -16.30
CA ASN A 210 21.67 -7.97 -15.22
C ASN A 210 23.19 -8.05 -15.12
N ALA A 211 23.87 -6.91 -15.06
CA ALA A 211 25.32 -6.78 -15.00
C ALA A 211 25.96 -7.21 -13.65
N GLY A 212 25.26 -7.96 -12.84
CA GLY A 212 25.76 -8.48 -11.56
C GLY A 212 26.07 -7.41 -10.51
N LYS A 213 25.67 -6.18 -10.72
CA LYS A 213 25.99 -5.05 -9.84
C LYS A 213 24.93 -4.88 -8.74
N LYS A 214 25.29 -5.28 -7.49
CA LYS A 214 25.09 -4.52 -6.28
C LYS A 214 23.94 -4.91 -5.39
N LEU A 215 24.33 -5.40 -4.24
CA LEU A 215 23.64 -5.11 -2.98
C LEU A 215 23.73 -3.59 -2.75
N ARG A 216 22.62 -2.85 -3.01
CA ARG A 216 22.55 -1.39 -2.90
C ARG A 216 22.40 -0.93 -1.44
N TYR A 217 21.97 -1.84 -0.55
CA TYR A 217 21.81 -1.60 0.88
C TYR A 217 22.86 -2.34 1.68
N LYS A 218 24.04 -1.75 1.81
CA LYS A 218 24.98 -2.17 2.85
C LYS A 218 24.58 -1.45 4.14
N SER A 219 23.82 -2.11 5.02
CA SER A 219 23.76 -1.68 6.41
C SER A 219 25.14 -1.96 7.02
N GLN A 220 25.96 -0.95 7.12
CA GLN A 220 27.15 -1.03 7.94
C GLN A 220 26.77 -0.44 9.28
N GLU A 221 26.56 -1.31 10.28
CA GLU A 221 26.68 -0.90 11.66
C GLU A 221 28.13 -0.43 11.87
N PRO A 222 28.35 0.65 12.59
CA PRO A 222 29.71 1.09 12.91
C PRO A 222 30.44 -0.05 13.61
N ARG A 223 31.65 -0.37 13.17
CA ARG A 223 32.48 -1.45 13.71
C ARG A 223 32.85 -1.22 15.16
N HIS A 224 32.82 0.01 15.61
CA HIS A 224 33.08 0.42 16.98
C HIS A 224 31.96 1.34 17.47
N ARG A 225 31.30 0.99 18.58
CA ARG A 225 30.52 1.98 19.31
C ARG A 225 31.50 2.98 19.91
N PRO A 226 31.27 4.29 19.79
CA PRO A 226 32.07 5.25 20.52
C PRO A 226 31.97 4.92 22.00
N GLN A 227 33.07 5.04 22.71
CA GLN A 227 33.04 5.18 24.15
C GLN A 227 32.02 6.28 24.46
N PRO A 228 31.17 6.13 25.49
CA PRO A 228 30.23 7.20 25.81
C PRO A 228 31.05 8.48 26.01
N PHE A 229 30.93 9.40 25.08
CA PHE A 229 31.46 10.74 25.29
C PHE A 229 30.78 11.28 26.53
N PHE A 230 31.58 11.73 27.51
CA PHE A 230 31.04 12.46 28.63
C PHE A 230 30.34 13.71 28.07
N ILE A 231 29.03 13.62 27.92
CA ILE A 231 28.21 14.74 27.54
C ILE A 231 28.26 15.69 28.71
N HIS A 232 29.06 16.75 28.59
CA HIS A 232 29.01 17.83 29.55
C HIS A 232 27.57 18.33 29.62
N SER A 233 27.05 18.53 30.81
CA SER A 233 25.70 19.04 31.13
C SER A 233 25.34 20.39 30.48
N LYS A 234 26.22 20.96 29.67
CA LYS A 234 26.08 22.20 28.90
C LYS A 234 26.00 21.99 27.37
N SER A 235 25.54 20.82 26.89
CA SER A 235 25.26 20.68 25.46
C SER A 235 24.16 21.67 25.06
N SER A 236 24.35 22.36 23.93
CA SER A 236 23.30 23.24 23.40
C SER A 236 22.08 22.38 23.01
N SER A 237 20.88 22.96 23.02
CA SER A 237 19.67 22.29 22.54
C SER A 237 19.80 21.84 21.07
N TYR A 238 20.61 22.53 20.29
CA TYR A 238 20.89 22.21 18.88
C TYR A 238 21.93 21.10 18.74
N TRP A 239 23.09 21.19 19.39
CA TRP A 239 24.16 20.18 19.38
C TRP A 239 23.99 19.17 20.50
N ASN A 240 22.79 18.59 20.63
CA ASN A 240 22.50 17.59 21.63
C ASN A 240 23.16 16.24 21.31
N ALA A 241 23.14 15.31 22.27
CA ALA A 241 23.79 14.00 22.16
C ALA A 241 23.35 13.21 20.91
N LYS A 242 22.08 13.32 20.54
CA LYS A 242 21.52 12.63 19.38
C LYS A 242 22.12 13.16 18.07
N VAL A 243 22.24 14.49 17.93
CA VAL A 243 22.85 15.12 16.75
C VAL A 243 24.32 14.73 16.63
N GLN A 244 25.05 14.74 17.74
CA GLN A 244 26.46 14.34 17.76
C GLN A 244 26.65 12.87 17.40
N GLU A 245 25.84 11.96 17.97
CA GLU A 245 25.85 10.53 17.61
C GLU A 245 25.56 10.30 16.12
N ASP A 246 24.56 10.99 15.58
CA ASP A 246 24.17 10.84 14.18
C ASP A 246 25.30 11.30 13.23
N ILE A 247 25.93 12.44 13.51
CA ILE A 247 27.08 12.94 12.73
C ILE A 247 28.25 11.96 12.80
N TRP A 248 28.54 11.44 14.00
CA TRP A 248 29.63 10.50 14.20
C TRP A 248 29.38 9.20 13.40
N ILE A 249 28.18 8.62 13.49
CA ILE A 249 27.82 7.41 12.73
C ILE A 249 27.94 7.66 11.22
N LYS A 250 27.47 8.80 10.72
CA LYS A 250 27.61 9.18 9.32
C LYS A 250 29.09 9.32 8.89
N GLY A 251 29.93 9.85 9.76
CA GLY A 251 31.37 9.92 9.54
C GLY A 251 32.04 8.54 9.41
N GLU A 252 31.62 7.59 10.22
CA GLU A 252 32.13 6.20 10.21
C GLU A 252 31.66 5.41 8.97
N VAL A 253 30.37 5.51 8.61
CA VAL A 253 29.79 4.66 7.57
C VAL A 253 29.76 5.31 6.19
N GLY A 254 30.00 6.61 6.09
CA GLY A 254 29.95 7.38 4.85
C GLY A 254 28.57 7.40 4.16
N ARG A 255 27.50 7.19 4.91
CA ARG A 255 26.12 7.06 4.41
C ARG A 255 25.11 7.57 5.42
N TYR A 256 23.83 7.70 4.96
CA TYR A 256 22.71 7.93 5.85
C TYR A 256 22.48 6.74 6.80
N ARG A 257 21.99 7.05 7.98
CA ARG A 257 21.59 6.04 8.97
C ARG A 257 20.20 5.47 8.61
N ILE A 258 20.03 4.16 8.72
CA ILE A 258 18.72 3.52 8.65
C ILE A 258 18.25 3.27 10.09
N ARG A 259 17.01 3.66 10.41
CA ARG A 259 16.43 3.49 11.72
C ARG A 259 14.98 3.02 11.63
N GLY A 260 14.53 2.20 12.54
CA GLY A 260 13.12 1.90 12.77
C GLY A 260 12.45 2.96 13.65
N TYR A 261 11.14 2.89 13.79
CA TYR A 261 10.24 3.82 14.45
C TYR A 261 10.01 5.15 13.69
N GLY A 262 9.19 6.03 14.24
CA GLY A 262 8.83 7.32 13.66
C GLY A 262 9.87 8.42 13.89
N ALA A 263 9.55 9.62 13.43
CA ALA A 263 10.34 10.80 13.70
C ALA A 263 10.51 11.03 15.21
N SER A 264 11.69 11.41 15.63
CA SER A 264 12.00 11.76 17.02
C SER A 264 12.11 13.27 17.25
N LYS A 265 11.92 14.06 16.19
CA LYS A 265 11.81 15.51 16.25
C LYS A 265 10.58 15.89 17.09
N PRO A 266 10.69 16.80 18.05
CA PRO A 266 9.52 17.30 18.76
C PRO A 266 8.63 18.06 17.78
N VAL A 267 7.39 17.61 17.67
CA VAL A 267 6.35 18.23 16.84
C VAL A 267 5.03 18.15 17.59
N PRO A 268 4.07 19.06 17.37
CA PRO A 268 2.76 19.00 17.97
C PRO A 268 2.07 17.65 17.74
N HIS A 269 1.39 17.14 18.76
CA HIS A 269 0.78 15.82 18.75
C HIS A 269 -0.48 15.73 19.63
N LEU A 270 -1.13 14.58 19.72
CA LEU A 270 -2.38 14.41 20.46
C LEU A 270 -2.32 14.68 21.97
N ASN A 271 -1.14 14.65 22.59
CA ASN A 271 -1.00 15.05 24.00
C ASN A 271 -1.14 16.57 24.19
N ASP A 272 -1.04 17.36 23.12
CA ASP A 272 -1.23 18.81 23.14
C ASP A 272 -2.71 19.22 23.00
N ILE A 273 -3.62 18.23 23.03
CA ILE A 273 -5.07 18.40 22.94
C ILE A 273 -5.72 17.68 24.13
N ALA A 274 -6.74 18.29 24.73
CA ALA A 274 -7.53 17.69 25.79
C ALA A 274 -9.03 17.77 25.50
N PHE A 275 -9.81 16.94 26.19
CA PHE A 275 -11.26 17.08 26.22
C PHE A 275 -11.66 18.14 27.25
N ALA A 276 -12.58 19.04 26.88
CA ALA A 276 -13.12 20.06 27.76
C ALA A 276 -14.61 20.25 27.47
N LYS A 277 -15.43 19.82 28.38
CA LYS A 277 -16.89 19.97 28.27
C LYS A 277 -17.46 20.67 29.49
N SER A 278 -18.44 21.54 29.26
CA SER A 278 -19.16 22.20 30.36
C SER A 278 -20.00 21.20 31.15
N ILE A 279 -19.96 21.28 32.48
CA ILE A 279 -20.81 20.50 33.38
C ILE A 279 -22.31 20.67 33.05
N SER A 280 -22.72 21.85 32.59
CA SER A 280 -24.12 22.12 32.20
C SER A 280 -24.60 21.27 31.00
N HIS A 281 -23.71 20.73 30.20
CA HIS A 281 -24.03 19.89 29.05
C HIS A 281 -23.92 18.38 29.34
N VAL A 282 -23.41 18.00 30.50
CA VAL A 282 -23.29 16.58 30.88
C VAL A 282 -24.68 16.06 31.26
N LYS A 283 -25.26 15.24 30.38
CA LYS A 283 -26.50 14.52 30.72
C LYS A 283 -26.18 13.40 31.70
N ALA A 284 -27.08 13.22 32.71
CA ALA A 284 -26.99 12.06 33.58
C ALA A 284 -27.05 10.78 32.72
N SER A 285 -25.94 10.05 32.63
CA SER A 285 -25.88 8.76 31.95
C SER A 285 -25.77 7.63 32.97
N SER A 286 -26.23 6.42 32.61
CA SER A 286 -26.01 5.25 33.47
C SER A 286 -24.51 5.05 33.70
N SER A 287 -24.11 4.59 34.86
CA SER A 287 -22.69 4.34 35.20
C SER A 287 -22.06 3.18 34.43
N ALA A 288 -22.85 2.39 33.72
CA ALA A 288 -22.35 1.26 32.92
C ALA A 288 -21.68 1.76 31.65
N LEU A 289 -20.46 1.32 31.38
CA LEU A 289 -19.75 1.57 30.12
C LEU A 289 -20.33 0.70 28.98
N ASP A 290 -21.05 -0.35 29.34
CA ASP A 290 -21.81 -1.18 28.42
C ASP A 290 -22.90 -0.32 27.74
N GLY A 291 -23.05 -0.46 26.44
CA GLY A 291 -24.07 0.27 25.67
C GLY A 291 -23.59 1.58 25.02
N VAL A 292 -22.29 1.91 25.06
CA VAL A 292 -21.73 2.92 24.17
C VAL A 292 -21.55 2.31 22.78
N ASN A 293 -22.13 2.95 21.77
CA ASN A 293 -21.92 2.56 20.38
C ASN A 293 -20.52 2.95 19.92
N LEU A 294 -19.72 1.94 19.53
CA LEU A 294 -18.41 2.11 18.93
C LEU A 294 -18.36 1.54 17.50
N ARG A 295 -19.43 0.86 17.04
CA ARG A 295 -19.45 0.20 15.73
C ARG A 295 -19.26 1.20 14.62
N THR A 296 -18.40 0.86 13.66
CA THR A 296 -17.99 1.77 12.59
C THR A 296 -17.94 1.01 11.27
N GLN A 297 -18.38 1.62 10.20
CA GLN A 297 -18.27 1.08 8.85
C GLN A 297 -17.29 1.92 8.03
N ILE A 298 -16.43 1.26 7.25
CA ILE A 298 -15.44 1.92 6.40
C ILE A 298 -15.61 1.46 4.96
N GLY A 299 -15.72 2.42 4.04
CA GLY A 299 -15.98 2.17 2.62
C GLY A 299 -17.46 2.10 2.27
N GLY A 300 -17.78 1.53 1.11
CA GLY A 300 -19.15 1.35 0.66
C GLY A 300 -19.74 2.49 -0.17
N ARG A 301 -18.97 3.53 -0.49
CA ARG A 301 -19.38 4.68 -1.28
C ARG A 301 -19.97 4.30 -2.64
N TYR A 302 -19.45 3.24 -3.26
CA TYR A 302 -19.86 2.77 -4.59
C TYR A 302 -20.67 1.47 -4.55
N GLY A 303 -21.35 1.19 -3.45
CA GLY A 303 -22.22 0.04 -3.31
C GLY A 303 -21.51 -1.27 -2.94
N ALA A 304 -20.19 -1.24 -2.75
CA ALA A 304 -19.44 -2.38 -2.21
C ALA A 304 -19.82 -2.64 -0.74
N LYS A 305 -19.65 -3.87 -0.27
CA LYS A 305 -19.86 -4.20 1.14
C LYS A 305 -18.79 -3.53 2.00
N PRO A 306 -19.14 -2.58 2.90
CA PRO A 306 -18.16 -1.92 3.74
C PRO A 306 -17.48 -2.87 4.72
N LEU A 307 -16.29 -2.51 5.20
CA LEU A 307 -15.71 -3.12 6.40
C LEU A 307 -16.58 -2.76 7.60
N ASP A 308 -16.92 -3.74 8.43
CA ASP A 308 -17.82 -3.59 9.57
C ASP A 308 -17.07 -3.84 10.89
N LEU A 309 -16.58 -2.79 11.49
CA LEU A 309 -15.69 -2.83 12.64
C LEU A 309 -16.48 -2.68 13.95
N SER A 310 -16.14 -3.47 14.95
CA SER A 310 -16.76 -3.41 16.28
C SER A 310 -16.40 -2.13 17.07
N MET A 311 -15.35 -1.41 16.62
CA MET A 311 -14.91 -0.11 17.10
C MET A 311 -14.08 0.57 15.99
N PRO A 312 -13.93 1.91 15.98
CA PRO A 312 -13.23 2.64 14.91
C PRO A 312 -11.70 2.52 15.02
N VAL A 313 -11.21 1.28 14.99
CA VAL A 313 -9.79 0.94 15.06
C VAL A 313 -9.49 -0.15 14.04
N MET A 314 -8.37 -0.01 13.32
CA MET A 314 -7.80 -0.97 12.38
C MET A 314 -6.37 -1.28 12.76
N ILE A 315 -5.85 -2.45 12.38
CA ILE A 315 -4.42 -2.75 12.48
C ILE A 315 -3.72 -2.21 11.23
N ALA A 316 -2.71 -1.39 11.45
CA ALA A 316 -1.95 -0.73 10.39
C ALA A 316 -1.23 -1.72 9.47
N PRO A 317 -1.04 -1.37 8.17
CA PRO A 317 -0.36 -2.22 7.20
C PRO A 317 1.08 -2.56 7.61
N MET A 318 1.36 -3.85 7.74
CA MET A 318 2.68 -4.38 8.11
C MET A 318 2.96 -5.65 7.33
N SER A 319 3.90 -5.60 6.37
CA SER A 319 4.11 -6.69 5.40
C SER A 319 4.81 -7.92 6.00
N PHE A 320 4.46 -9.10 5.47
CA PHE A 320 5.32 -10.29 5.58
C PHE A 320 6.67 -10.01 4.91
N GLY A 321 7.74 -10.25 5.62
CA GLY A 321 9.11 -9.87 5.22
C GLY A 321 9.65 -8.70 6.04
N ALA A 322 8.86 -7.68 6.33
CA ALA A 322 9.16 -6.74 7.41
C ALA A 322 8.95 -7.41 8.77
N LEU A 323 7.82 -8.08 8.95
CA LEU A 323 7.50 -8.96 10.09
C LEU A 323 7.68 -10.43 9.72
N SER A 324 7.84 -11.29 10.73
CA SER A 324 7.83 -12.74 10.58
C SER A 324 6.42 -13.28 10.30
N ARG A 325 6.33 -14.51 9.77
CA ARG A 325 5.05 -15.20 9.54
C ARG A 325 4.25 -15.35 10.84
N SER A 326 4.91 -15.74 11.91
CA SER A 326 4.28 -15.93 13.24
C SER A 326 3.59 -14.65 13.72
N VAL A 327 4.19 -13.50 13.51
CA VAL A 327 3.60 -12.21 13.89
C VAL A 327 2.39 -11.87 13.00
N LYS A 328 2.44 -12.17 11.69
CA LYS A 328 1.30 -11.94 10.79
C LYS A 328 0.08 -12.77 11.22
N ILE A 329 0.30 -14.04 11.57
CA ILE A 329 -0.77 -14.91 12.10
C ILE A 329 -1.32 -14.36 13.42
N ALA A 330 -0.45 -13.91 14.34
CA ALA A 330 -0.88 -13.36 15.62
C ALA A 330 -1.70 -12.06 15.47
N LEU A 331 -1.32 -11.16 14.55
CA LEU A 331 -2.06 -9.94 14.23
C LEU A 331 -3.45 -10.27 13.65
N ALA A 332 -3.52 -11.22 12.70
CA ALA A 332 -4.77 -11.66 12.10
C ALA A 332 -5.72 -12.25 13.15
N ARG A 333 -5.20 -13.10 14.04
CA ARG A 333 -5.98 -13.66 15.15
C ARG A 333 -6.45 -12.59 16.14
N ALA A 334 -5.59 -11.63 16.49
CA ALA A 334 -5.94 -10.53 17.36
C ALA A 334 -7.02 -9.63 16.74
N SER A 335 -6.96 -9.39 15.42
CA SER A 335 -7.98 -8.60 14.71
C SER A 335 -9.34 -9.28 14.78
N ARG A 336 -9.41 -10.59 14.52
CA ARG A 336 -10.65 -11.38 14.63
C ARG A 336 -11.21 -11.36 16.04
N LEU A 337 -10.39 -11.61 17.06
CA LEU A 337 -10.81 -11.61 18.46
C LEU A 337 -11.38 -10.24 18.90
N SER A 338 -10.88 -9.16 18.31
CA SER A 338 -11.29 -7.79 18.63
C SER A 338 -12.38 -7.24 17.73
N GLY A 339 -12.77 -7.95 16.66
CA GLY A 339 -13.76 -7.51 15.67
C GLY A 339 -13.30 -6.27 14.89
N ILE A 340 -12.01 -6.18 14.56
CA ILE A 340 -11.40 -5.10 13.78
C ILE A 340 -10.71 -5.68 12.55
N SER A 341 -10.32 -4.84 11.58
CA SER A 341 -9.61 -5.30 10.38
C SER A 341 -8.10 -5.37 10.58
N GLU A 342 -7.46 -6.27 9.81
CA GLU A 342 -6.02 -6.29 9.59
C GLU A 342 -5.70 -5.94 8.13
N ASN A 343 -4.43 -5.62 7.85
CA ASN A 343 -3.94 -5.29 6.52
C ASN A 343 -2.71 -6.17 6.18
N THR A 344 -2.66 -6.71 4.96
CA THR A 344 -1.53 -7.54 4.52
C THR A 344 -0.21 -6.79 4.56
N GLY A 345 -0.26 -5.47 4.38
CA GLY A 345 0.90 -4.66 4.06
C GLY A 345 1.45 -4.96 2.65
N GLU A 346 2.50 -4.25 2.27
CA GLU A 346 3.14 -4.41 0.97
C GLU A 346 3.79 -5.79 0.81
N GLY A 347 3.35 -6.63 -0.11
CA GLY A 347 4.09 -7.86 -0.42
C GLY A 347 3.34 -9.17 -0.44
N GLY A 348 2.03 -9.13 -0.54
CA GLY A 348 1.16 -10.30 -0.72
C GLY A 348 0.51 -10.80 0.57
N MET A 349 -0.39 -11.74 0.41
CA MET A 349 -1.19 -12.36 1.46
C MET A 349 -0.60 -13.72 1.84
N LEU A 350 -0.59 -14.05 3.13
CA LEU A 350 -0.38 -15.41 3.61
C LEU A 350 -1.73 -16.10 3.75
N ASP A 351 -1.82 -17.38 3.40
CA ASP A 351 -3.06 -18.15 3.55
C ASP A 351 -3.51 -18.22 5.00
N GLU A 352 -2.60 -18.48 5.93
CA GLU A 352 -2.91 -18.53 7.35
C GLU A 352 -3.34 -17.16 7.90
N GLN A 353 -2.80 -16.07 7.37
CA GLN A 353 -3.26 -14.73 7.74
C GLN A 353 -4.73 -14.54 7.32
N ARG A 354 -5.09 -14.97 6.08
CA ARG A 354 -6.48 -14.89 5.61
C ARG A 354 -7.42 -15.76 6.42
N GLU A 355 -6.99 -16.96 6.80
CA GLU A 355 -7.79 -17.90 7.60
C GLU A 355 -8.04 -17.40 9.03
N GLU A 356 -7.06 -16.70 9.60
CA GLU A 356 -7.15 -16.18 10.96
C GLU A 356 -7.82 -14.81 11.06
N ALA A 357 -7.79 -13.97 10.02
CA ALA A 357 -8.45 -12.68 10.02
C ALA A 357 -9.95 -12.80 9.70
N ASP A 358 -10.79 -12.02 10.39
CA ASP A 358 -12.20 -11.85 10.03
C ASP A 358 -12.33 -10.90 8.82
N GLN A 359 -11.71 -9.74 8.90
CA GLN A 359 -11.65 -8.75 7.84
C GLN A 359 -10.20 -8.41 7.51
N LEU A 360 -9.82 -8.61 6.25
CA LEU A 360 -8.45 -8.43 5.77
C LEU A 360 -8.40 -7.50 4.56
N ILE A 361 -7.59 -6.45 4.67
CA ILE A 361 -7.33 -5.51 3.60
C ILE A 361 -6.10 -6.00 2.82
N PHE A 362 -6.21 -6.09 1.50
CA PHE A 362 -5.09 -6.42 0.62
C PHE A 362 -4.41 -5.15 0.12
N GLN A 363 -3.14 -4.94 0.50
CA GLN A 363 -2.39 -3.74 0.11
C GLN A 363 -1.57 -3.96 -1.17
N MET A 364 -1.64 -3.00 -2.07
CA MET A 364 -1.05 -3.03 -3.40
C MET A 364 0.06 -1.98 -3.55
N LEU A 365 1.32 -2.44 -3.59
CA LEU A 365 2.50 -1.59 -3.75
C LEU A 365 2.84 -1.36 -5.23
N SER A 366 3.47 -0.24 -5.55
CA SER A 366 3.96 0.16 -6.88
C SER A 366 4.88 -0.87 -7.57
N GLY A 367 5.63 -1.67 -6.80
CA GLY A 367 6.45 -2.79 -7.31
C GLY A 367 5.65 -4.04 -7.64
N ARG A 368 4.35 -4.05 -7.40
CA ARG A 368 3.44 -5.19 -7.63
C ARG A 368 3.92 -6.49 -7.00
N LEU A 369 4.53 -6.37 -5.83
CA LEU A 369 5.08 -7.50 -5.09
C LEU A 369 3.93 -8.27 -4.43
N GLY A 370 3.85 -9.56 -4.75
CA GLY A 370 2.78 -10.41 -4.21
C GLY A 370 1.38 -10.11 -4.76
N TRP A 371 1.24 -9.31 -5.81
CA TRP A 371 -0.07 -9.11 -6.43
C TRP A 371 -0.58 -10.43 -7.01
N ASN A 372 -1.76 -10.83 -6.61
CA ASN A 372 -2.41 -12.05 -7.03
C ASN A 372 -3.93 -11.79 -7.03
N VAL A 373 -4.56 -11.96 -8.17
CA VAL A 373 -5.99 -11.69 -8.33
C VAL A 373 -6.86 -12.56 -7.43
N LYS A 374 -6.47 -13.84 -7.21
CA LYS A 374 -7.20 -14.74 -6.30
C LYS A 374 -7.16 -14.24 -4.86
N ASP A 375 -6.01 -13.72 -4.41
CA ASP A 375 -5.89 -13.13 -3.08
C ASP A 375 -6.67 -11.83 -2.97
N MET A 376 -6.66 -11.00 -4.02
CA MET A 376 -7.47 -9.78 -4.08
C MET A 376 -8.96 -10.08 -3.94
N GLN A 377 -9.45 -11.13 -4.62
CA GLN A 377 -10.86 -11.56 -4.57
C GLN A 377 -11.27 -12.21 -3.24
N ARG A 378 -10.30 -12.65 -2.43
CA ARG A 378 -10.50 -13.18 -1.06
C ARG A 378 -10.44 -12.09 0.01
N ALA A 379 -9.97 -10.89 -0.32
CA ALA A 379 -9.86 -9.77 0.60
C ALA A 379 -11.22 -9.10 0.85
N ASP A 380 -11.34 -8.39 1.97
CA ASP A 380 -12.54 -7.63 2.34
C ASP A 380 -12.45 -6.15 1.93
N ALA A 381 -11.24 -5.68 1.57
CA ALA A 381 -10.97 -4.39 0.95
C ALA A 381 -9.65 -4.45 0.18
N ILE A 382 -9.48 -3.57 -0.79
CA ILE A 382 -8.21 -3.35 -1.50
C ILE A 382 -7.69 -1.98 -1.13
N GLU A 383 -6.38 -1.86 -0.90
CA GLU A 383 -5.75 -0.58 -0.61
C GLU A 383 -4.54 -0.34 -1.52
N ILE A 384 -4.56 0.75 -2.28
CA ILE A 384 -3.41 1.19 -3.07
C ILE A 384 -2.43 1.93 -2.16
N TYR A 385 -1.19 1.46 -2.12
CA TYR A 385 -0.11 2.14 -1.41
C TYR A 385 0.60 3.14 -2.33
N ILE A 386 0.54 4.41 -1.99
CA ILE A 386 1.31 5.48 -2.63
C ILE A 386 2.54 5.84 -1.79
N SER A 387 2.35 6.00 -0.47
CA SER A 387 3.42 6.33 0.47
C SER A 387 3.00 6.08 1.91
N GLN A 388 3.87 6.39 2.85
CA GLN A 388 3.61 6.34 4.29
C GLN A 388 4.39 7.42 5.03
N GLY A 389 3.96 7.79 6.25
CA GLY A 389 4.50 8.91 7.02
C GLY A 389 6.00 8.81 7.31
N ALA A 390 6.50 7.60 7.55
CA ALA A 390 7.92 7.40 7.86
C ALA A 390 8.87 7.50 6.64
N LYS A 391 8.36 7.34 5.42
CA LYS A 391 9.17 7.40 4.18
C LYS A 391 8.36 7.90 2.98
N PRO A 392 7.82 9.13 3.02
CA PRO A 392 7.06 9.68 1.92
C PRO A 392 7.88 9.72 0.63
N GLY A 393 7.26 9.34 -0.51
CA GLY A 393 7.91 9.37 -1.81
C GLY A 393 8.98 8.30 -2.07
N LEU A 394 9.19 7.38 -1.13
CA LEU A 394 10.06 6.22 -1.31
C LEU A 394 9.23 4.96 -1.45
N GLY A 395 9.56 4.13 -2.44
CA GLY A 395 8.94 2.82 -2.63
C GLY A 395 9.29 1.82 -1.53
N GLY A 396 8.75 0.61 -1.63
CA GLY A 396 9.09 -0.50 -0.73
C GLY A 396 10.55 -0.90 -0.84
N GLN A 397 11.14 -1.22 0.29
CA GLN A 397 12.55 -1.62 0.40
C GLN A 397 12.68 -2.79 1.37
N LEU A 398 13.41 -3.83 0.96
CA LEU A 398 13.75 -4.96 1.82
C LEU A 398 15.17 -5.43 1.51
N MET A 399 15.95 -5.67 2.56
CA MET A 399 17.34 -6.11 2.38
C MET A 399 17.42 -7.57 1.93
N ALA A 400 18.37 -7.87 1.06
CA ALA A 400 18.64 -9.18 0.47
C ALA A 400 18.61 -10.33 1.50
N LYS A 401 19.20 -10.14 2.67
CA LYS A 401 19.25 -11.15 3.73
C LYS A 401 17.88 -11.54 4.32
N LYS A 402 16.85 -10.72 4.12
CA LYS A 402 15.47 -11.00 4.49
C LYS A 402 14.67 -11.66 3.37
N VAL A 403 15.19 -11.70 2.15
CA VAL A 403 14.52 -12.31 1.00
C VAL A 403 14.82 -13.81 0.98
N THR A 404 14.06 -14.55 1.80
CA THR A 404 14.10 -16.01 1.85
C THR A 404 13.42 -16.63 0.63
N PRO A 405 13.64 -17.93 0.33
CA PRO A 405 12.92 -18.62 -0.76
C PRO A 405 11.39 -18.50 -0.65
N GLU A 406 10.84 -18.61 0.56
CA GLU A 406 9.41 -18.46 0.82
C GLU A 406 8.91 -17.05 0.46
N LEU A 407 9.59 -16.03 0.95
CA LEU A 407 9.24 -14.64 0.65
C LEU A 407 9.41 -14.31 -0.84
N ALA A 408 10.46 -14.84 -1.45
CA ALA A 408 10.74 -14.68 -2.87
C ALA A 408 9.61 -15.25 -3.73
N ALA A 409 9.11 -16.45 -3.39
CA ALA A 409 7.99 -17.09 -4.08
C ALA A 409 6.69 -16.26 -3.99
N ILE A 410 6.32 -15.79 -2.78
CA ILE A 410 5.12 -14.96 -2.58
C ILE A 410 5.24 -13.64 -3.35
N ARG A 411 6.39 -12.98 -3.30
CA ARG A 411 6.60 -11.67 -3.94
C ARG A 411 6.91 -11.76 -5.43
N GLY A 412 7.25 -12.95 -5.94
CA GLY A 412 7.68 -13.18 -7.34
C GLY A 412 9.00 -12.49 -7.66
N ILE A 413 10.01 -12.65 -6.82
CA ILE A 413 11.33 -12.03 -6.98
C ILE A 413 12.44 -13.05 -6.76
N PRO A 414 13.66 -12.83 -7.29
CA PRO A 414 14.81 -13.69 -7.00
C PRO A 414 15.18 -13.68 -5.51
N VAL A 415 15.68 -14.83 -5.03
CA VAL A 415 16.17 -14.98 -3.65
C VAL A 415 17.46 -14.19 -3.46
N GLY A 416 17.61 -13.56 -2.28
CA GLY A 416 18.89 -12.97 -1.86
C GLY A 416 19.28 -11.67 -2.57
N ILE A 417 18.35 -10.99 -3.22
CA ILE A 417 18.57 -9.66 -3.80
C ILE A 417 17.92 -8.57 -2.93
N ASP A 418 18.50 -7.37 -2.94
CA ASP A 418 17.85 -6.20 -2.34
C ASP A 418 16.60 -5.83 -3.15
N LEU A 419 15.46 -5.81 -2.47
CA LEU A 419 14.20 -5.45 -3.07
C LEU A 419 14.01 -3.93 -3.06
N ARG A 420 13.67 -3.38 -4.21
CA ARG A 420 13.25 -1.98 -4.38
C ARG A 420 12.02 -1.93 -5.26
N SER A 421 11.05 -1.12 -4.86
CA SER A 421 9.92 -0.77 -5.72
C SER A 421 10.13 0.60 -6.34
N PRO A 422 9.55 0.88 -7.52
CA PRO A 422 9.45 2.24 -8.01
C PRO A 422 8.73 3.13 -6.97
N SER A 423 9.02 4.41 -6.95
CA SER A 423 8.37 5.38 -6.05
C SER A 423 6.93 5.70 -6.43
N ARG A 424 6.51 5.35 -7.64
CA ARG A 424 5.13 5.48 -8.13
C ARG A 424 4.69 4.24 -8.88
N HIS A 425 3.40 4.03 -9.00
CA HIS A 425 2.86 2.94 -9.80
C HIS A 425 3.24 3.12 -11.28
N PRO A 426 3.59 2.04 -12.00
CA PRO A 426 4.09 2.10 -13.38
C PRO A 426 3.10 2.73 -14.37
N ASP A 427 1.84 2.56 -14.11
CA ASP A 427 0.68 2.97 -14.88
C ASP A 427 0.06 4.31 -14.40
N VAL A 428 0.65 4.96 -13.40
CA VAL A 428 0.21 6.24 -12.88
C VAL A 428 1.28 7.30 -13.15
N LEU A 429 1.09 8.10 -14.17
CA LEU A 429 1.95 9.25 -14.53
C LEU A 429 1.39 10.55 -14.00
N GLY A 430 0.07 10.66 -13.91
CA GLY A 430 -0.69 11.77 -13.38
C GLY A 430 -1.90 11.31 -12.58
N ALA A 431 -2.64 12.25 -11.99
CA ALA A 431 -3.82 11.96 -11.20
C ALA A 431 -4.92 11.24 -12.02
N ASP A 432 -5.14 11.66 -13.27
CA ASP A 432 -6.18 11.08 -14.12
C ASP A 432 -5.95 9.58 -14.43
N ASP A 433 -4.70 9.11 -14.37
CA ASP A 433 -4.37 7.68 -14.56
C ASP A 433 -4.85 6.82 -13.39
N LEU A 434 -4.97 7.39 -12.18
CA LEU A 434 -5.52 6.68 -11.02
C LEU A 434 -6.98 6.27 -11.23
N VAL A 435 -7.79 7.10 -11.90
CA VAL A 435 -9.19 6.76 -12.21
C VAL A 435 -9.26 5.47 -13.02
N ILE A 436 -8.43 5.38 -14.08
CA ILE A 436 -8.39 4.19 -14.96
C ILE A 436 -7.91 2.96 -14.18
N LYS A 437 -6.93 3.14 -13.29
CA LYS A 437 -6.44 2.05 -12.41
C LYS A 437 -7.52 1.62 -11.41
N MET A 438 -8.26 2.55 -10.86
CA MET A 438 -9.37 2.24 -9.95
C MET A 438 -10.46 1.43 -10.63
N ASP A 439 -10.79 1.75 -11.88
CA ASP A 439 -11.74 0.99 -12.67
C ASP A 439 -11.25 -0.44 -12.92
N GLU A 440 -9.96 -0.62 -13.26
CA GLU A 440 -9.37 -1.95 -13.40
C GLU A 440 -9.48 -2.76 -12.10
N LEU A 441 -9.14 -2.16 -10.95
CA LEU A 441 -9.19 -2.86 -9.66
C LEU A 441 -10.61 -3.21 -9.24
N ARG A 442 -11.58 -2.32 -9.49
CA ARG A 442 -13.00 -2.62 -9.25
C ARG A 442 -13.46 -3.81 -10.09
N GLU A 443 -13.08 -3.83 -11.36
CA GLU A 443 -13.37 -4.98 -12.24
C GLU A 443 -12.71 -6.26 -11.72
N ALA A 444 -11.45 -6.21 -11.28
CA ALA A 444 -10.72 -7.38 -10.76
C ALA A 444 -11.39 -8.03 -9.55
N VAL A 445 -12.03 -7.22 -8.69
CA VAL A 445 -12.78 -7.71 -7.50
C VAL A 445 -14.30 -7.75 -7.71
N ALA A 446 -14.77 -7.59 -8.95
CA ALA A 446 -16.18 -7.59 -9.34
C ALA A 446 -17.03 -6.62 -8.49
N HIS A 447 -16.51 -5.43 -8.17
CA HIS A 447 -17.16 -4.37 -7.38
C HIS A 447 -17.65 -4.80 -5.97
N LYS A 448 -17.14 -5.89 -5.42
CA LYS A 448 -17.66 -6.47 -4.16
C LYS A 448 -17.11 -5.82 -2.90
N VAL A 449 -15.90 -5.25 -2.98
CA VAL A 449 -15.17 -4.72 -1.82
C VAL A 449 -14.78 -3.26 -2.02
N PRO A 450 -14.65 -2.46 -0.94
CA PRO A 450 -14.23 -1.08 -1.03
C PRO A 450 -12.76 -0.96 -1.43
N LEU A 451 -12.44 0.16 -2.07
CA LEU A 451 -11.09 0.50 -2.50
C LEU A 451 -10.58 1.72 -1.74
N GLY A 452 -9.47 1.55 -1.05
CA GLY A 452 -8.77 2.59 -0.30
C GLY A 452 -7.45 3.02 -0.92
N ILE A 453 -6.95 4.15 -0.47
CA ILE A 453 -5.62 4.64 -0.79
C ILE A 453 -4.86 4.97 0.49
N LYS A 454 -3.61 4.53 0.58
CA LYS A 454 -2.70 4.88 1.66
C LYS A 454 -1.65 5.88 1.19
N MET A 455 -1.54 6.99 1.93
CA MET A 455 -0.56 8.03 1.64
C MET A 455 0.07 8.61 2.91
N GLY A 456 1.34 9.02 2.80
CA GLY A 456 2.02 9.81 3.84
C GLY A 456 1.56 11.27 3.76
N ALA A 457 1.41 11.90 4.90
CA ALA A 457 0.95 13.28 4.99
C ALA A 457 1.98 14.26 4.41
N GLY A 458 1.67 14.81 3.26
CA GLY A 458 2.43 15.84 2.55
C GLY A 458 1.58 17.08 2.28
N ARG A 459 1.12 17.26 1.05
CA ARG A 459 0.13 18.27 0.64
C ARG A 459 -1.29 17.70 0.76
N VAL A 460 -1.67 17.37 1.97
CA VAL A 460 -2.86 16.56 2.27
C VAL A 460 -4.11 17.16 1.67
N LYS A 461 -4.28 18.48 1.76
CA LYS A 461 -5.47 19.18 1.27
C LYS A 461 -5.72 18.96 -0.23
N ASP A 462 -4.66 18.95 -1.03
CA ASP A 462 -4.76 18.71 -2.47
C ASP A 462 -4.90 17.21 -2.76
N ASP A 463 -4.09 16.38 -2.10
CA ASP A 463 -4.06 14.94 -2.30
C ASP A 463 -5.40 14.28 -1.95
N ILE A 464 -6.09 14.76 -0.90
CA ILE A 464 -7.40 14.25 -0.49
C ILE A 464 -8.50 14.55 -1.53
N LYS A 465 -8.45 15.73 -2.17
CA LYS A 465 -9.37 16.09 -3.25
C LYS A 465 -9.16 15.21 -4.48
N ILE A 466 -7.91 14.91 -4.79
CA ILE A 466 -7.55 13.98 -5.87
C ILE A 466 -8.11 12.59 -5.54
N ALA A 467 -7.83 12.06 -4.36
CA ALA A 467 -8.33 10.76 -3.93
C ALA A 467 -9.87 10.67 -4.00
N TYR A 468 -10.58 11.73 -3.61
CA TYR A 468 -12.03 11.79 -3.74
C TYR A 468 -12.49 11.75 -5.20
N LYS A 469 -11.89 12.56 -6.08
CA LYS A 469 -12.17 12.62 -7.51
C LYS A 469 -11.91 11.28 -8.19
N ASP A 470 -10.81 10.62 -7.80
CA ASP A 470 -10.38 9.35 -8.38
C ASP A 470 -11.24 8.16 -7.93
N GLY A 471 -12.17 8.40 -7.01
CA GLY A 471 -13.21 7.44 -6.66
C GLY A 471 -12.85 6.48 -5.54
N PHE A 472 -11.91 6.80 -4.66
CA PHE A 472 -11.63 5.98 -3.49
C PHE A 472 -12.78 6.02 -2.48
N ASP A 473 -13.01 4.90 -1.81
CA ASP A 473 -13.99 4.76 -0.74
C ASP A 473 -13.46 5.32 0.59
N PHE A 474 -12.16 5.14 0.86
CA PHE A 474 -11.50 5.64 2.05
C PHE A 474 -10.04 6.00 1.79
N VAL A 475 -9.50 6.86 2.65
CA VAL A 475 -8.09 7.25 2.66
C VAL A 475 -7.47 6.88 3.98
N GLU A 476 -6.38 6.11 3.96
CA GLU A 476 -5.50 5.89 5.12
C GLU A 476 -4.35 6.88 5.08
N LEU A 477 -4.41 7.89 5.96
CA LEU A 477 -3.46 9.00 6.00
C LEU A 477 -2.47 8.84 7.15
N ASP A 478 -1.17 8.79 6.82
CA ASP A 478 -0.08 8.52 7.76
C ASP A 478 0.75 9.77 8.04
N GLY A 479 0.66 10.29 9.27
CA GLY A 479 1.40 11.48 9.71
C GLY A 479 2.89 11.21 9.98
N LEU A 480 3.63 12.29 10.23
CA LEU A 480 5.09 12.26 10.49
C LEU A 480 5.48 11.36 11.67
N GLN A 481 4.61 11.16 12.66
CA GLN A 481 4.81 10.23 13.76
C GLN A 481 4.68 8.76 13.36
N GLY A 482 4.31 8.46 12.09
CA GLY A 482 4.24 7.12 11.55
C GLY A 482 5.57 6.39 11.67
N SER A 483 5.51 5.08 11.92
CA SER A 483 6.70 4.23 12.09
C SER A 483 6.94 3.33 10.89
N THR A 484 8.16 2.81 10.80
CA THR A 484 8.54 1.80 9.81
C THR A 484 9.58 0.85 10.38
N GLY A 485 9.71 -0.34 9.77
CA GLY A 485 10.81 -1.25 10.09
C GLY A 485 12.18 -0.77 9.62
N ALA A 486 12.22 0.12 8.62
CA ALA A 486 13.46 0.72 8.12
C ALA A 486 13.17 1.95 7.25
N ALA A 487 13.78 3.08 7.59
CA ALA A 487 13.80 4.30 6.78
C ALA A 487 15.12 5.06 6.98
N SER A 488 15.50 5.89 5.99
CA SER A 488 16.62 6.81 6.20
C SER A 488 16.23 7.89 7.20
N THR A 489 17.14 8.23 8.10
CA THR A 489 16.90 9.26 9.13
C THR A 489 16.53 10.60 8.51
N GLU A 490 17.12 10.95 7.36
CA GLU A 490 16.88 12.20 6.64
C GLU A 490 15.41 12.34 6.23
N VAL A 491 14.83 11.29 5.66
CA VAL A 491 13.42 11.27 5.24
C VAL A 491 12.50 11.24 6.45
N LEU A 492 12.78 10.33 7.38
CA LEU A 492 11.98 10.12 8.58
C LEU A 492 11.81 11.38 9.43
N GLU A 493 12.83 12.23 9.51
CA GLU A 493 12.85 13.42 10.36
C GLU A 493 12.42 14.71 9.63
N ASN A 494 12.37 14.73 8.29
CA ASN A 494 12.25 15.97 7.54
C ASN A 494 11.20 15.97 6.43
N VAL A 495 10.53 14.86 6.17
CA VAL A 495 9.52 14.77 5.12
C VAL A 495 8.18 14.33 5.70
N GLY A 496 7.16 15.15 5.49
CA GLY A 496 5.81 14.95 6.03
C GLY A 496 5.42 16.00 7.07
N ILE A 497 4.14 16.00 7.46
CA ILE A 497 3.59 16.90 8.48
C ILE A 497 3.04 16.10 9.67
N PRO A 498 2.90 16.71 10.86
CA PRO A 498 2.33 16.05 12.04
C PRO A 498 0.93 15.49 11.80
N THR A 499 0.58 14.41 12.49
CA THR A 499 -0.73 13.76 12.33
C THR A 499 -1.90 14.69 12.62
N ILE A 500 -1.77 15.60 13.60
CA ILE A 500 -2.81 16.60 13.90
C ILE A 500 -2.95 17.67 12.80
N SER A 501 -1.88 17.99 12.10
CA SER A 501 -1.92 18.85 10.91
C SER A 501 -2.57 18.11 9.73
N ALA A 502 -2.24 16.84 9.56
CA ALA A 502 -2.75 16.02 8.48
C ALA A 502 -4.27 15.87 8.53
N ILE A 503 -4.84 15.58 9.70
CA ILE A 503 -6.31 15.49 9.84
C ILE A 503 -6.99 16.83 9.56
N GLN A 504 -6.42 17.94 10.03
CA GLN A 504 -6.98 19.26 9.78
C GLN A 504 -7.02 19.59 8.28
N GLU A 505 -5.91 19.39 7.57
CA GLU A 505 -5.85 19.62 6.12
C GLU A 505 -6.78 18.69 5.34
N ALA A 506 -6.94 17.41 5.77
CA ALA A 506 -7.84 16.48 5.13
C ALA A 506 -9.31 16.90 5.27
N VAL A 507 -9.72 17.26 6.46
CA VAL A 507 -11.09 17.74 6.73
C VAL A 507 -11.37 19.03 5.96
N ASP A 508 -10.44 19.97 5.94
CA ASP A 508 -10.59 21.22 5.19
C ASP A 508 -10.68 20.96 3.68
N GLY A 509 -9.85 20.03 3.16
CA GLY A 509 -9.90 19.63 1.77
C GLY A 509 -11.25 19.04 1.36
N LEU A 510 -11.81 18.13 2.16
CA LEU A 510 -13.12 17.53 1.90
C LEU A 510 -14.27 18.54 2.03
N ARG A 511 -14.21 19.46 2.99
CA ARG A 511 -15.20 20.53 3.14
C ARG A 511 -15.23 21.46 1.94
N GLU A 512 -14.08 21.82 1.38
CA GLU A 512 -14.00 22.69 0.20
C GLU A 512 -14.69 22.12 -1.04
N ILE A 513 -14.80 20.80 -1.11
CA ILE A 513 -15.46 20.10 -2.23
C ILE A 513 -16.81 19.47 -1.84
N ASN A 514 -17.33 19.79 -0.64
CA ASN A 514 -18.57 19.24 -0.08
C ASN A 514 -18.61 17.70 0.00
N ALA A 515 -17.50 17.07 0.35
CA ALA A 515 -17.31 15.61 0.38
C ALA A 515 -17.03 15.05 1.78
N ALA A 516 -17.24 15.84 2.84
CA ALA A 516 -16.86 15.44 4.21
C ALA A 516 -17.61 14.20 4.72
N ASP A 517 -18.83 13.97 4.24
CA ASP A 517 -19.67 12.83 4.64
C ASP A 517 -19.56 11.65 3.65
N ASP A 518 -18.84 11.80 2.54
CA ASP A 518 -18.81 10.81 1.46
C ASP A 518 -17.57 9.92 1.50
N MET A 519 -16.42 10.44 1.92
CA MET A 519 -15.15 9.72 1.93
C MET A 519 -14.65 9.51 3.35
N HIS A 520 -14.41 8.26 3.71
CA HIS A 520 -13.95 7.91 5.04
C HIS A 520 -12.45 8.21 5.22
N LEU A 521 -12.11 8.93 6.31
CA LEU A 521 -10.73 9.22 6.71
C LEU A 521 -10.28 8.24 7.79
N VAL A 522 -9.21 7.49 7.52
CA VAL A 522 -8.52 6.63 8.49
C VAL A 522 -7.18 7.28 8.82
N LEU A 523 -6.94 7.62 10.08
CA LEU A 523 -5.72 8.31 10.50
C LEU A 523 -4.76 7.37 11.20
N MET A 524 -3.47 7.49 10.86
CA MET A 524 -2.40 6.79 11.53
C MET A 524 -1.18 7.70 11.76
N GLY A 525 -0.24 7.22 12.55
CA GLY A 525 0.95 7.97 12.94
C GLY A 525 0.86 8.47 14.39
N GLY A 526 1.46 7.74 15.32
CA GLY A 526 1.55 8.11 16.73
C GLY A 526 0.34 7.77 17.59
N ILE A 527 -0.65 7.05 17.08
CA ILE A 527 -1.82 6.58 17.87
C ILE A 527 -1.36 5.49 18.85
N LYS A 528 -1.57 5.71 20.13
CA LYS A 528 -1.06 4.82 21.18
C LYS A 528 -2.13 4.16 22.05
N ASP A 529 -3.34 4.73 22.09
CA ASP A 529 -4.42 4.28 22.98
C ASP A 529 -5.80 4.72 22.48
N GLY A 530 -6.87 4.32 23.21
CA GLY A 530 -8.24 4.68 22.88
C GLY A 530 -8.57 6.15 23.10
N VAL A 531 -7.82 6.86 23.94
CA VAL A 531 -7.99 8.31 24.14
C VAL A 531 -7.55 9.07 22.89
N ASP A 532 -6.42 8.70 22.32
CA ASP A 532 -5.94 9.27 21.05
C ASP A 532 -6.94 8.99 19.92
N ALA A 533 -7.52 7.77 19.89
CA ALA A 533 -8.53 7.42 18.91
C ALA A 533 -9.75 8.37 19.00
N VAL A 534 -10.31 8.59 20.18
CA VAL A 534 -11.46 9.52 20.36
C VAL A 534 -11.10 10.95 19.98
N LYS A 535 -9.88 11.43 20.28
CA LYS A 535 -9.41 12.76 19.83
C LYS A 535 -9.38 12.86 18.31
N MET A 536 -8.91 11.82 17.62
CA MET A 536 -8.90 11.80 16.15
C MET A 536 -10.31 11.79 15.56
N LEU A 537 -11.23 11.01 16.14
CA LEU A 537 -12.63 11.02 15.72
C LEU A 537 -13.24 12.41 15.92
N ALA A 538 -13.01 13.04 17.06
CA ALA A 538 -13.48 14.39 17.34
C ALA A 538 -12.91 15.44 16.38
N LEU A 539 -11.69 15.25 15.87
CA LEU A 539 -11.08 16.09 14.84
C LEU A 539 -11.63 15.84 13.42
N GLY A 540 -12.39 14.75 13.21
CA GLY A 540 -13.07 14.45 11.96
C GLY A 540 -12.59 13.17 11.24
N ALA A 541 -11.79 12.32 11.91
CA ALA A 541 -11.50 10.98 11.40
C ALA A 541 -12.72 10.06 11.57
N HIS A 542 -12.86 9.07 10.70
CA HIS A 542 -13.86 8.00 10.82
C HIS A 542 -13.30 6.78 11.56
N CYS A 543 -11.99 6.58 11.49
CA CYS A 543 -11.29 5.46 12.09
C CYS A 543 -9.83 5.81 12.33
N VAL A 544 -9.15 5.06 13.19
CA VAL A 544 -7.70 5.12 13.37
C VAL A 544 -7.05 3.80 13.03
N SER A 545 -5.78 3.86 12.57
CA SER A 545 -5.00 2.67 12.24
C SER A 545 -3.78 2.59 13.16
N VAL A 546 -3.61 1.46 13.85
CA VAL A 546 -2.64 1.27 14.95
C VAL A 546 -1.56 0.28 14.56
N GLY A 547 -0.31 0.74 14.47
CA GLY A 547 0.84 -0.09 14.13
C GLY A 547 1.76 -0.37 15.31
N THR A 548 2.58 0.61 15.67
CA THR A 548 3.63 0.46 16.69
C THR A 548 3.09 0.02 18.06
N ALA A 549 1.97 0.57 18.49
CA ALA A 549 1.38 0.20 19.77
C ALA A 549 0.88 -1.26 19.76
N ALA A 550 0.29 -1.73 18.65
CA ALA A 550 -0.10 -3.13 18.50
C ALA A 550 1.12 -4.08 18.58
N ILE A 551 2.23 -3.74 17.88
CA ILE A 551 3.46 -4.55 17.91
C ILE A 551 4.12 -4.53 19.29
N ILE A 552 4.09 -3.41 20.03
CA ILE A 552 4.58 -3.33 21.41
C ILE A 552 3.72 -4.24 22.31
N ALA A 553 2.40 -4.18 22.20
CA ALA A 553 1.51 -5.09 22.92
C ALA A 553 1.76 -6.56 22.54
N GLY A 554 2.15 -6.83 21.29
CA GLY A 554 2.57 -8.12 20.76
C GLY A 554 4.01 -8.53 21.10
N GLY A 555 4.67 -7.87 22.07
CA GLY A 555 5.96 -8.29 22.62
C GLY A 555 7.19 -7.59 22.03
N CYS A 556 7.04 -6.50 21.26
CA CYS A 556 8.17 -5.72 20.79
C CYS A 556 8.85 -4.97 21.95
N ILE A 557 10.17 -5.07 22.02
CA ILE A 557 10.99 -4.42 23.06
C ILE A 557 11.55 -3.06 22.66
N ALA A 558 11.06 -2.49 21.57
CA ALA A 558 11.41 -1.15 21.09
C ALA A 558 12.91 -0.91 20.86
N CYS A 559 13.67 -1.94 20.47
CA CYS A 559 15.11 -1.82 20.24
C CYS A 559 15.52 -1.04 18.98
N MET A 560 14.56 -0.63 18.13
CA MET A 560 14.73 0.16 16.90
C MET A 560 15.67 -0.46 15.85
N GLN A 561 15.95 -1.78 15.92
CA GLN A 561 16.86 -2.49 15.01
C GLN A 561 16.11 -3.40 14.00
N CYS A 562 14.89 -3.04 13.63
CA CYS A 562 14.04 -3.85 12.74
C CYS A 562 14.68 -4.10 11.36
N HIS A 563 15.51 -3.17 10.89
CA HIS A 563 16.23 -3.26 9.61
C HIS A 563 17.33 -4.34 9.61
N VAL A 564 17.87 -4.70 10.78
CA VAL A 564 18.98 -5.67 10.89
C VAL A 564 18.56 -7.10 10.57
N GLY A 565 17.28 -7.45 10.75
CA GLY A 565 16.73 -8.78 10.46
C GLY A 565 17.01 -9.85 11.53
N SER A 566 17.70 -9.50 12.61
CA SER A 566 17.98 -10.38 13.78
C SER A 566 17.24 -9.87 15.02
N CYS A 567 15.90 -9.78 14.90
CA CYS A 567 15.06 -9.34 16.01
C CYS A 567 15.11 -10.35 17.17
N PRO A 568 15.51 -9.94 18.39
CA PRO A 568 15.70 -10.88 19.50
C PRO A 568 14.41 -11.52 19.99
N VAL A 569 13.25 -10.92 19.68
CA VAL A 569 11.93 -11.40 20.10
C VAL A 569 11.12 -12.00 18.91
N GLY A 570 11.76 -12.27 17.78
CA GLY A 570 11.14 -12.98 16.66
C GLY A 570 10.17 -12.16 15.79
N ILE A 571 10.09 -10.83 15.98
CA ILE A 571 9.10 -9.99 15.29
C ILE A 571 9.60 -9.57 13.89
N ALA A 572 10.67 -8.79 13.80
CA ALA A 572 11.16 -8.21 12.55
C ALA A 572 12.29 -9.05 11.95
N THR A 573 12.06 -10.33 11.74
CA THR A 573 13.03 -11.30 11.25
C THR A 573 12.42 -12.25 10.23
N GLN A 574 13.28 -12.88 9.42
CA GLN A 574 12.95 -14.02 8.55
C GLN A 574 13.81 -15.24 8.91
N ASP A 575 14.60 -15.13 9.96
CA ASP A 575 15.38 -16.23 10.53
C ASP A 575 14.48 -17.12 11.38
N LYS A 576 14.42 -18.41 11.07
CA LYS A 576 13.52 -19.37 11.72
C LYS A 576 13.84 -19.62 13.20
N GLU A 577 15.11 -19.52 13.59
CA GLU A 577 15.52 -19.67 14.99
C GLU A 577 15.03 -18.48 15.84
N HIS A 578 15.16 -17.26 15.30
CA HIS A 578 14.63 -16.07 15.95
C HIS A 578 13.10 -16.06 15.96
N GLU A 579 12.46 -16.44 14.85
CA GLU A 579 11.01 -16.52 14.75
C GLU A 579 10.39 -17.51 15.75
N ALA A 580 11.04 -18.66 15.99
CA ALA A 580 10.57 -19.68 16.92
C ALA A 580 10.45 -19.21 18.38
N ARG A 581 11.01 -18.04 18.72
CA ARG A 581 10.87 -17.40 20.04
C ARG A 581 9.53 -16.68 20.21
N TYR A 582 8.78 -16.49 19.14
CA TYR A 582 7.52 -15.76 19.16
C TYR A 582 6.34 -16.70 19.41
N ASP A 583 5.72 -16.56 20.56
CA ASP A 583 4.54 -17.32 20.95
C ASP A 583 3.28 -16.66 20.37
N ILE A 584 2.75 -17.26 19.29
CA ILE A 584 1.61 -16.73 18.52
C ILE A 584 0.37 -16.55 19.40
N ASP A 585 0.01 -17.57 20.19
CA ASP A 585 -1.22 -17.57 20.99
C ASP A 585 -1.17 -16.53 22.10
N ARG A 586 -0.05 -16.49 22.82
CA ARG A 586 0.17 -15.53 23.89
C ARG A 586 0.14 -14.10 23.36
N GLN A 587 0.83 -13.83 22.26
CA GLN A 587 0.96 -12.46 21.73
C GLN A 587 -0.32 -12.00 21.03
N ALA A 588 -1.04 -12.89 20.36
CA ALA A 588 -2.38 -12.58 19.83
C ALA A 588 -3.35 -12.16 20.95
N ASN A 589 -3.34 -12.91 22.07
CA ASN A 589 -4.16 -12.57 23.24
C ASN A 589 -3.71 -11.26 23.92
N ASN A 590 -2.41 -10.96 23.97
CA ASN A 590 -1.92 -9.68 24.50
C ASN A 590 -2.37 -8.50 23.63
N MET A 591 -2.27 -8.62 22.31
CA MET A 591 -2.76 -7.60 21.39
C MET A 591 -4.30 -7.43 21.48
N HIS A 592 -5.04 -8.54 21.57
CA HIS A 592 -6.48 -8.48 21.81
C HIS A 592 -6.82 -7.71 23.10
N ARG A 593 -6.16 -8.02 24.22
CA ARG A 593 -6.36 -7.29 25.50
C ARG A 593 -6.02 -5.81 25.38
N PHE A 594 -5.00 -5.48 24.59
CA PHE A 594 -4.67 -4.09 24.31
C PHE A 594 -5.83 -3.39 23.55
N PHE A 595 -6.39 -4.02 22.52
CA PHE A 595 -7.53 -3.47 21.80
C PHE A 595 -8.80 -3.39 22.68
N GLU A 596 -9.03 -4.36 23.55
CA GLU A 596 -10.11 -4.26 24.54
C GLU A 596 -9.88 -3.14 25.56
N SER A 597 -8.63 -2.85 25.93
CA SER A 597 -8.30 -1.66 26.72
C SER A 597 -8.61 -0.37 25.97
N MET A 598 -8.31 -0.29 24.66
CA MET A 598 -8.70 0.85 23.83
C MET A 598 -10.22 1.00 23.76
N ARG A 599 -10.97 -0.08 23.57
CA ARG A 599 -12.44 -0.12 23.59
C ARG A 599 -12.98 0.49 24.88
N TRP A 600 -12.45 0.03 26.01
CA TRP A 600 -12.85 0.54 27.32
C TRP A 600 -12.55 2.03 27.48
N GLN A 601 -11.36 2.50 27.07
CA GLN A 601 -10.96 3.90 27.13
C GLN A 601 -11.89 4.78 26.25
N MET A 602 -12.20 4.33 25.04
CA MET A 602 -13.10 5.04 24.13
C MET A 602 -14.50 5.16 24.74
N ALA A 603 -15.05 4.09 25.29
CA ALA A 603 -16.34 4.09 25.97
C ALA A 603 -16.33 5.02 27.20
N ALA A 604 -15.26 4.99 28.00
CA ALA A 604 -15.13 5.84 29.19
C ALA A 604 -15.11 7.34 28.86
N ILE A 605 -14.31 7.74 27.85
CA ILE A 605 -14.26 9.13 27.39
C ILE A 605 -15.63 9.56 26.83
N THR A 606 -16.23 8.74 25.95
CA THR A 606 -17.54 9.03 25.36
C THR A 606 -18.60 9.27 26.44
N LYS A 607 -18.63 8.42 27.47
CA LYS A 607 -19.53 8.57 28.63
C LYS A 607 -19.23 9.81 29.48
N ALA A 608 -17.95 10.08 29.75
CA ALA A 608 -17.53 11.25 30.51
C ALA A 608 -17.96 12.55 29.83
N LEU A 609 -18.03 12.55 28.50
CA LEU A 609 -18.56 13.67 27.71
C LEU A 609 -20.10 13.68 27.61
N GLY A 610 -20.79 12.68 28.17
CA GLY A 610 -22.25 12.61 28.19
C GLY A 610 -22.89 12.05 26.94
N TYR A 611 -22.11 11.31 26.10
CA TYR A 611 -22.61 10.65 24.91
C TYR A 611 -22.77 9.14 25.11
N ASP A 612 -23.58 8.53 24.26
CA ASP A 612 -23.81 7.08 24.13
C ASP A 612 -23.27 6.49 22.82
N ASP A 613 -22.66 7.34 21.99
CA ASP A 613 -22.09 6.98 20.70
C ASP A 613 -20.80 7.79 20.48
N VAL A 614 -19.70 7.10 20.19
CA VAL A 614 -18.38 7.73 20.02
C VAL A 614 -18.35 8.71 18.85
N HIS A 615 -19.18 8.49 17.82
CA HIS A 615 -19.28 9.35 16.65
C HIS A 615 -19.99 10.69 16.92
N LYS A 616 -20.58 10.86 18.12
CA LYS A 616 -21.13 12.15 18.56
C LYS A 616 -20.10 13.06 19.21
N VAL A 617 -18.92 12.52 19.56
CA VAL A 617 -17.81 13.35 20.07
C VAL A 617 -17.27 14.20 18.92
N SER A 618 -17.12 15.49 19.17
CA SER A 618 -16.81 16.46 18.12
C SER A 618 -15.71 17.44 18.53
N ARG A 619 -15.31 18.32 17.64
CA ARG A 619 -14.34 19.40 17.89
C ARG A 619 -14.76 20.33 19.04
N GLU A 620 -16.06 20.46 19.28
CA GLU A 620 -16.62 21.28 20.38
C GLU A 620 -16.24 20.73 21.76
N ASP A 621 -15.88 19.44 21.84
CA ASP A 621 -15.46 18.78 23.06
C ASP A 621 -13.95 18.88 23.31
N LEU A 622 -13.18 19.57 22.41
CA LEU A 622 -11.73 19.63 22.43
C LEU A 622 -11.20 21.04 22.70
N VAL A 623 -10.06 21.10 23.39
CA VAL A 623 -9.25 22.32 23.57
C VAL A 623 -7.78 22.01 23.29
N ALA A 624 -7.05 23.00 22.79
CA ALA A 624 -5.60 22.92 22.66
C ALA A 624 -4.91 23.29 23.97
N LEU A 625 -3.88 22.55 24.33
CA LEU A 625 -3.06 22.80 25.53
C LEU A 625 -1.80 23.63 25.22
N THR A 626 -1.45 23.77 23.95
CA THR A 626 -0.33 24.56 23.48
C THR A 626 -0.76 25.55 22.37
N PRO A 627 -0.11 26.71 22.24
CA PRO A 627 -0.41 27.65 21.16
C PRO A 627 -0.24 27.02 19.78
N GLU A 628 0.79 26.19 19.59
CA GLU A 628 1.08 25.53 18.32
C GLU A 628 -0.05 24.55 17.92
N ALA A 629 -0.58 23.81 18.88
CA ALA A 629 -1.71 22.93 18.62
C ALA A 629 -2.99 23.75 18.30
N ALA A 630 -3.20 24.87 18.95
CA ALA A 630 -4.31 25.78 18.66
C ALA A 630 -4.22 26.34 17.25
N ASP A 631 -3.05 26.83 16.84
CA ASP A 631 -2.81 27.40 15.50
C ASP A 631 -3.04 26.34 14.41
N ILE A 632 -2.56 25.11 14.62
CA ILE A 632 -2.69 24.01 13.66
C ILE A 632 -4.15 23.55 13.53
N THR A 633 -4.82 23.32 14.66
CA THR A 633 -6.13 22.69 14.69
C THR A 633 -7.29 23.68 14.66
N GLY A 634 -7.05 24.95 14.96
CA GLY A 634 -8.10 25.95 15.17
C GLY A 634 -8.96 25.68 16.41
N LEU A 635 -8.51 24.83 17.33
CA LEU A 635 -9.18 24.59 18.61
C LEU A 635 -8.96 25.75 19.56
N PRO A 636 -9.91 26.05 20.48
CA PRO A 636 -9.72 27.03 21.53
C PRO A 636 -8.46 26.71 22.36
N TYR A 637 -7.62 27.72 22.63
CA TYR A 637 -6.48 27.54 23.52
C TYR A 637 -6.95 27.56 24.98
N ALA A 638 -6.62 26.57 25.78
CA ALA A 638 -7.13 26.36 27.12
C ALA A 638 -7.03 27.57 28.06
N PRO A 639 -5.94 28.39 28.11
CA PRO A 639 -5.89 29.61 28.90
C PRO A 639 -6.88 30.70 28.44
N GLN A 640 -7.21 30.78 27.15
CA GLN A 640 -8.14 31.75 26.59
C GLN A 640 -9.60 31.40 26.94
N HIS A 641 -9.90 30.12 27.18
CA HIS A 641 -11.23 29.67 27.64
C HIS A 641 -11.57 30.15 29.04
N GLN A 642 -10.57 30.47 29.86
CA GLN A 642 -10.78 31.01 31.22
C GLN A 642 -11.16 32.49 31.21
N ASP A 643 -10.81 33.22 30.16
CA ASP A 643 -11.07 34.65 30.02
C ASP A 643 -12.44 34.98 29.38
N HIS A 644 -13.17 33.96 28.88
CA HIS A 644 -14.51 34.13 28.29
C HIS A 644 -15.66 33.85 29.25
N VAL A 645 -15.47 33.98 30.57
CA VAL A 645 -16.57 34.20 31.47
C VAL A 645 -17.05 35.62 31.16
N HIS A 646 -18.15 35.74 30.43
CA HIS A 646 -18.76 37.04 30.15
C HIS A 646 -18.88 37.81 31.47
N PRO A 647 -18.48 39.09 31.53
CA PRO A 647 -18.61 39.90 32.73
C PRO A 647 -20.08 40.01 33.23
N ASP A 648 -21.03 39.61 32.39
CA ASP A 648 -22.47 39.62 32.68
C ASP A 648 -23.00 38.29 33.28
N ASP A 649 -22.20 37.24 33.36
CA ASP A 649 -22.52 36.04 34.13
C ASP A 649 -22.28 36.29 35.62
N ASP A 650 -23.11 37.17 36.18
CA ASP A 650 -23.15 37.44 37.60
C ASP A 650 -23.60 36.17 38.35
N LEU A 651 -22.63 35.39 38.80
CA LEU A 651 -22.84 34.20 39.64
C LEU A 651 -23.64 34.49 40.90
N SER A 652 -23.84 35.77 41.25
CA SER A 652 -24.70 36.20 42.36
C SER A 652 -26.19 35.92 42.11
N THR A 653 -26.58 35.75 40.83
CA THR A 653 -27.99 35.45 40.48
C THR A 653 -28.35 33.97 40.57
N LEU A 654 -27.36 33.07 40.58
CA LEU A 654 -27.56 31.61 40.71
C LEU A 654 -27.85 31.18 42.15
N SER A 655 -27.45 31.97 43.17
CA SER A 655 -27.72 31.66 44.58
C SER A 655 -29.16 31.99 45.05
N ARG A 656 -29.97 32.68 44.23
CA ARG A 656 -31.33 33.09 44.58
C ARG A 656 -32.47 32.24 44.01
N LYS A 657 -32.17 31.18 43.26
CA LYS A 657 -33.19 30.26 42.71
C LYS A 657 -33.17 28.86 43.33
N ALA A 658 -32.41 28.63 44.37
CA ALA A 658 -32.44 27.40 45.18
C ALA A 658 -32.95 27.68 46.60
N GLY A 659 -34.11 28.28 46.69
CA GLY A 659 -34.85 28.45 47.91
C GLY A 659 -36.29 28.06 47.68
#